data_6cfb21614278b0895f19d892631796fb
#
_entry.id   6cfb21614278b0895f19d892631796fb
#
_cell.length_a   1.000
_cell.length_b   1.000
_cell.length_c   1.000
_cell.angle_alpha   90.00
_cell.angle_beta   90.00
_cell.angle_gamma   90.00
#
_symmetry.space_group_name_H-M   'P 1'
#
loop_
_entity.id
_entity.type
_entity.pdbx_description
1 polymer ?
#
loop_
_entity_poly.entity_id
_entity_poly.type
_entity_poly.pdbx_seq_one_letter_code
_entity_poly.pdbx_strand_id
1 'polypeptide(L)'
;MISVEGLSVEFNATPLFEDVSYVINKKDRIALVGKNGAGKSTMLKILAGLQSPTRGVVATPKDVTIGYLPQVMILSDNRTVMGEAELAFEHIFELQAKLERMNQELAERTDYDSEEYHQLIDRFTHENDRFLMMGGTNFQAEIERTLLGLGFSREDFERPTSEFSGGWRMRIELAKLLLRRPDVLLLDEPTNHLDIESIQWLENFLSTRANAVVLVSHDRAFLNNVTTRTIEITCGQIYDYKVKYDEFVVLRKERREQQLRAYENQQKQIQDTEDFIERFRYKATKAVQVQSRIKQLEKIDRIEVDEEDNSALRLKFPPASRSGNYPVICEDVRKAYGSHVVFHDVNLTINRGEKVAFVGKNGEGKSTLVKCIMDEIDFEGKLTIGHNVQIGYFAQSQAQMLDENLTVFDTIDRVATGDIRLKIRDILGAFMFGGEASDKKVKVLSGGERTRLAMIKLLLEPVNLLILDEPTNHLDMRSKDVLKEAIREFDGTVILVSHDRDFLDGLATKVYEFGGGVVKEHLGGIYEFLQKKKIDSLNELQKGAGLSASPTASAKGNEPETVQPSENKLSYEAQKELNKKIKKLERQVADCEASIEETESAIAIVEAKMATPEGASDMQLYERHQKLKQQLDGIVEEWERVSMELEETKN
;
A
#
# COMPACT_ATOMS: atom_id res chain seq x y z
N MET A 1 -23.94 10.73 1.73
CA MET A 1 -24.13 9.50 0.94
C MET A 1 -24.08 9.88 -0.52
N ILE A 2 -23.15 9.34 -1.30
CA ILE A 2 -23.03 9.59 -2.75
C ILE A 2 -23.50 8.32 -3.46
N SER A 3 -24.42 8.45 -4.42
CA SER A 3 -24.88 7.35 -5.27
C SER A 3 -24.27 7.48 -6.67
N VAL A 4 -23.71 6.39 -7.16
CA VAL A 4 -23.22 6.25 -8.53
C VAL A 4 -24.16 5.29 -9.24
N GLU A 5 -24.77 5.71 -10.35
CA GLU A 5 -25.82 4.98 -11.05
C GLU A 5 -25.53 4.89 -12.54
N GLY A 6 -25.36 3.66 -13.06
CA GLY A 6 -25.18 3.37 -14.47
C GLY A 6 -24.00 4.09 -15.12
N LEU A 7 -22.90 4.29 -14.36
CA LEU A 7 -21.76 5.10 -14.81
C LEU A 7 -20.97 4.37 -15.88
N SER A 8 -20.79 5.02 -17.05
CA SER A 8 -19.95 4.51 -18.13
C SER A 8 -19.02 5.59 -18.64
N VAL A 9 -17.79 5.19 -18.96
CA VAL A 9 -16.75 6.07 -19.50
C VAL A 9 -16.07 5.42 -20.68
N GLU A 10 -15.99 6.14 -21.78
CA GLU A 10 -15.37 5.71 -23.03
C GLU A 10 -14.27 6.69 -23.45
N PHE A 11 -13.14 6.18 -23.91
CA PHE A 11 -12.08 6.96 -24.55
C PHE A 11 -11.81 6.40 -25.96
N ASN A 12 -11.91 7.24 -26.98
CA ASN A 12 -11.70 6.85 -28.38
C ASN A 12 -12.50 5.61 -28.80
N ALA A 13 -13.77 5.54 -28.39
CA ALA A 13 -14.68 4.42 -28.61
C ALA A 13 -14.25 3.08 -27.92
N THR A 14 -13.32 3.16 -26.98
CA THR A 14 -12.98 2.00 -26.14
C THR A 14 -13.54 2.25 -24.74
N PRO A 15 -14.42 1.38 -24.23
CA PRO A 15 -14.97 1.53 -22.89
C PRO A 15 -13.88 1.30 -21.85
N LEU A 16 -13.80 2.21 -20.88
CA LEU A 16 -12.95 2.05 -19.71
C LEU A 16 -13.66 1.25 -18.63
N PHE A 17 -14.93 1.58 -18.40
CA PHE A 17 -15.88 0.80 -17.58
C PHE A 17 -17.31 1.15 -18.01
N GLU A 18 -18.22 0.18 -17.82
CA GLU A 18 -19.61 0.27 -18.28
C GLU A 18 -20.59 -0.14 -17.16
N ASP A 19 -21.72 0.58 -17.10
CA ASP A 19 -22.86 0.32 -16.22
C ASP A 19 -22.51 0.11 -14.74
N VAL A 20 -21.66 0.96 -14.24
CA VAL A 20 -21.11 0.88 -12.88
C VAL A 20 -22.06 1.54 -11.89
N SER A 21 -22.48 0.81 -10.85
CA SER A 21 -23.38 1.32 -9.81
C SER A 21 -22.92 0.91 -8.42
N TYR A 22 -22.75 1.88 -7.52
CA TYR A 22 -22.43 1.66 -6.10
C TYR A 22 -22.73 2.90 -5.27
N VAL A 23 -22.68 2.73 -3.95
CA VAL A 23 -22.99 3.81 -3.01
C VAL A 23 -21.85 3.99 -2.02
N ILE A 24 -21.52 5.25 -1.73
CA ILE A 24 -20.57 5.64 -0.69
C ILE A 24 -21.37 6.15 0.51
N ASN A 25 -21.25 5.48 1.65
CA ASN A 25 -21.95 5.85 2.89
C ASN A 25 -21.05 6.74 3.78
N LYS A 26 -21.68 7.37 4.80
CA LYS A 26 -20.93 8.05 5.86
C LYS A 26 -20.03 7.05 6.58
N LYS A 27 -18.76 7.41 6.76
CA LYS A 27 -17.71 6.56 7.38
C LYS A 27 -17.26 5.33 6.58
N ASP A 28 -17.69 5.17 5.33
CA ASP A 28 -17.11 4.14 4.46
C ASP A 28 -15.61 4.43 4.23
N ARG A 29 -14.79 3.41 4.33
CA ARG A 29 -13.36 3.44 4.00
C ARG A 29 -13.10 2.46 2.89
N ILE A 30 -13.05 2.99 1.67
CA ILE A 30 -13.04 2.22 0.43
C ILE A 30 -11.65 2.24 -0.19
N ALA A 31 -11.08 1.06 -0.43
CA ALA A 31 -9.95 0.89 -1.34
C ALA A 31 -10.48 0.75 -2.77
N LEU A 32 -10.09 1.64 -3.67
CA LEU A 32 -10.36 1.51 -5.09
C LEU A 32 -9.15 0.88 -5.78
N VAL A 33 -9.30 -0.37 -6.21
CA VAL A 33 -8.20 -1.17 -6.75
C VAL A 33 -8.47 -1.60 -8.19
N GLY A 34 -7.42 -1.98 -8.92
CA GLY A 34 -7.49 -2.40 -10.32
C GLY A 34 -6.14 -2.22 -11.01
N LYS A 35 -5.99 -2.77 -12.22
CA LYS A 35 -4.78 -2.61 -13.05
C LYS A 35 -4.50 -1.14 -13.34
N ASN A 36 -3.25 -0.80 -13.68
CA ASN A 36 -2.93 0.53 -14.20
C ASN A 36 -3.68 0.74 -15.53
N GLY A 37 -4.30 1.92 -15.66
CA GLY A 37 -5.19 2.20 -16.80
C GLY A 37 -6.63 1.71 -16.66
N ALA A 38 -7.01 0.98 -15.60
CA ALA A 38 -8.39 0.54 -15.38
C ALA A 38 -9.40 1.66 -15.06
N GLY A 39 -8.93 2.91 -14.91
CA GLY A 39 -9.82 4.06 -14.68
C GLY A 39 -9.96 4.50 -13.23
N LYS A 40 -9.09 4.07 -12.32
CA LYS A 40 -9.14 4.46 -10.89
C LYS A 40 -9.14 5.98 -10.70
N SER A 41 -8.14 6.68 -11.23
CA SER A 41 -8.05 8.15 -11.15
C SER A 41 -9.17 8.86 -11.91
N THR A 42 -9.66 8.28 -13.01
CA THR A 42 -10.83 8.79 -13.74
C THR A 42 -12.08 8.72 -12.88
N MET A 43 -12.30 7.60 -12.19
CA MET A 43 -13.41 7.44 -11.25
C MET A 43 -13.34 8.49 -10.13
N LEU A 44 -12.16 8.71 -9.53
CA LEU A 44 -12.00 9.74 -8.50
C LEU A 44 -12.30 11.15 -9.04
N LYS A 45 -11.87 11.48 -10.26
CA LYS A 45 -12.17 12.77 -10.91
C LYS A 45 -13.66 12.96 -11.17
N ILE A 46 -14.36 11.91 -11.57
CA ILE A 46 -15.81 11.95 -11.79
C ILE A 46 -16.55 12.14 -10.47
N LEU A 47 -16.16 11.42 -9.42
CA LEU A 47 -16.72 11.60 -8.07
C LEU A 47 -16.47 13.01 -7.53
N ALA A 48 -15.32 13.61 -7.85
CA ALA A 48 -14.97 14.99 -7.49
C ALA A 48 -15.69 16.05 -8.35
N GLY A 49 -16.44 15.64 -9.40
CA GLY A 49 -17.10 16.56 -10.32
C GLY A 49 -16.15 17.28 -11.29
N LEU A 50 -14.89 16.83 -11.40
CA LEU A 50 -13.87 17.41 -12.28
C LEU A 50 -13.93 16.87 -13.71
N GLN A 51 -14.61 15.76 -13.91
CA GLN A 51 -14.79 15.11 -15.21
C GLN A 51 -16.21 14.58 -15.33
N SER A 52 -16.86 14.81 -16.47
CA SER A 52 -18.18 14.26 -16.75
C SER A 52 -18.06 12.82 -17.26
N PRO A 53 -18.95 11.91 -16.85
CA PRO A 53 -19.03 10.57 -17.42
C PRO A 53 -19.63 10.63 -18.84
N THR A 54 -19.43 9.54 -19.61
CA THR A 54 -20.07 9.40 -20.93
C THR A 54 -21.57 9.09 -20.77
N ARG A 55 -21.93 8.24 -19.79
CA ARG A 55 -23.30 7.90 -19.40
C ARG A 55 -23.39 7.73 -17.89
N GLY A 56 -24.62 7.78 -17.38
CA GLY A 56 -24.89 7.61 -15.94
C GLY A 56 -24.78 8.92 -15.17
N VAL A 57 -25.02 8.85 -13.86
CA VAL A 57 -25.08 10.01 -12.98
C VAL A 57 -24.41 9.72 -11.64
N VAL A 58 -23.70 10.72 -11.12
CA VAL A 58 -23.25 10.73 -9.72
C VAL A 58 -24.18 11.66 -8.94
N ALA A 59 -25.02 11.10 -8.11
CA ALA A 59 -25.94 11.85 -7.27
C ALA A 59 -25.26 12.22 -5.94
N THR A 60 -24.92 13.49 -5.78
CA THR A 60 -24.33 14.05 -4.56
C THR A 60 -25.34 15.02 -3.93
N PRO A 61 -25.76 14.82 -2.66
CA PRO A 61 -26.56 15.79 -1.94
C PRO A 61 -25.85 17.15 -1.86
N LYS A 62 -26.62 18.25 -1.87
CA LYS A 62 -26.07 19.61 -1.87
C LYS A 62 -25.23 19.94 -0.62
N ASP A 63 -25.49 19.26 0.48
CA ASP A 63 -24.85 19.50 1.76
C ASP A 63 -23.56 18.66 1.97
N VAL A 64 -23.19 17.80 1.01
CA VAL A 64 -22.02 16.94 1.08
C VAL A 64 -20.82 17.62 0.45
N THR A 65 -19.77 17.80 1.26
CA THR A 65 -18.49 18.35 0.82
C THR A 65 -17.56 17.23 0.36
N ILE A 66 -16.96 17.41 -0.81
CA ILE A 66 -16.00 16.47 -1.39
C ILE A 66 -14.63 17.11 -1.43
N GLY A 67 -13.65 16.44 -0.88
CA GLY A 67 -12.24 16.82 -0.99
C GLY A 67 -11.48 15.83 -1.89
N TYR A 68 -10.73 16.34 -2.86
CA TYR A 68 -9.95 15.52 -3.79
C TYR A 68 -8.49 15.90 -3.79
N LEU A 69 -7.61 14.91 -3.61
CA LEU A 69 -6.16 15.03 -3.76
C LEU A 69 -5.75 14.41 -5.10
N PRO A 70 -5.38 15.21 -6.12
CA PRO A 70 -4.88 14.68 -7.39
C PRO A 70 -3.42 14.24 -7.28
N GLN A 71 -2.99 13.37 -8.19
CA GLN A 71 -1.61 12.88 -8.26
C GLN A 71 -0.58 13.97 -8.62
N VAL A 72 -0.98 15.03 -9.32
CA VAL A 72 -0.13 16.16 -9.74
C VAL A 72 -0.79 17.47 -9.36
N MET A 73 -0.05 18.35 -8.71
CA MET A 73 -0.56 19.63 -8.21
C MET A 73 0.25 20.83 -8.69
N ILE A 74 -0.44 21.98 -8.76
CA ILE A 74 0.14 23.31 -9.02
C ILE A 74 -0.21 24.18 -7.82
N LEU A 75 0.80 24.50 -7.00
CA LEU A 75 0.69 25.45 -5.88
C LEU A 75 1.05 26.87 -6.30
N SER A 76 0.47 27.85 -5.62
CA SER A 76 0.92 29.24 -5.70
C SER A 76 2.21 29.43 -4.88
N ASP A 77 3.25 29.99 -5.49
CA ASP A 77 4.60 30.10 -4.88
C ASP A 77 4.78 31.29 -3.92
N ASN A 78 3.70 32.00 -3.56
CA ASN A 78 3.79 33.33 -2.92
C ASN A 78 3.52 33.33 -1.41
N ARG A 79 3.33 32.18 -0.76
CA ARG A 79 2.96 32.10 0.68
C ARG A 79 3.92 31.22 1.46
N THR A 80 3.91 31.39 2.78
CA THR A 80 4.57 30.47 3.70
C THR A 80 3.79 29.17 3.85
N VAL A 81 4.42 28.11 4.36
CA VAL A 81 3.77 26.82 4.63
C VAL A 81 2.55 27.01 5.55
N MET A 82 2.71 27.77 6.63
CA MET A 82 1.63 28.12 7.55
C MET A 82 0.52 28.89 6.83
N GLY A 83 0.84 29.95 6.12
CA GLY A 83 -0.14 30.78 5.40
C GLY A 83 -0.89 30.02 4.31
N GLU A 84 -0.28 29.00 3.68
CA GLU A 84 -0.96 28.14 2.72
C GLU A 84 -1.90 27.15 3.45
N ALA A 85 -1.51 26.62 4.60
CA ALA A 85 -2.36 25.73 5.41
C ALA A 85 -3.56 26.47 6.01
N GLU A 86 -3.42 27.75 6.37
CA GLU A 86 -4.47 28.62 6.88
C GLU A 86 -5.63 28.79 5.90
N LEU A 87 -5.41 28.68 4.59
CA LEU A 87 -6.48 28.71 3.58
C LEU A 87 -7.53 27.61 3.76
N ALA A 88 -7.21 26.55 4.50
CA ALA A 88 -8.21 25.56 4.86
C ALA A 88 -9.33 26.13 5.75
N PHE A 89 -9.03 27.20 6.47
CA PHE A 89 -9.91 27.86 7.45
C PHE A 89 -10.38 29.26 7.00
N GLU A 90 -10.30 29.56 5.70
CA GLU A 90 -10.71 30.86 5.15
C GLU A 90 -12.10 31.30 5.64
N HIS A 91 -13.06 30.36 5.71
CA HIS A 91 -14.41 30.61 6.23
C HIS A 91 -14.43 30.97 7.73
N ILE A 92 -13.47 30.49 8.53
CA ILE A 92 -13.33 30.85 9.96
C ILE A 92 -12.77 32.26 10.09
N PHE A 93 -11.80 32.62 9.26
CA PHE A 93 -11.27 34.00 9.22
C PHE A 93 -12.31 35.01 8.77
N GLU A 94 -13.13 34.67 7.75
CA GLU A 94 -14.25 35.52 7.34
C GLU A 94 -15.26 35.73 8.47
N LEU A 95 -15.57 34.65 9.22
CA LEU A 95 -16.47 34.69 10.35
C LEU A 95 -15.87 35.49 11.51
N GLN A 96 -14.58 35.33 11.80
CA GLN A 96 -13.85 36.12 12.78
C GLN A 96 -13.87 37.60 12.44
N ALA A 97 -13.54 37.98 11.20
CA ALA A 97 -13.58 39.36 10.74
C ALA A 97 -15.00 39.96 10.77
N LYS A 98 -16.04 39.13 10.60
CA LYS A 98 -17.42 39.53 10.75
C LYS A 98 -17.74 39.79 12.22
N LEU A 99 -17.33 38.93 13.14
CA LEU A 99 -17.49 39.09 14.58
C LEU A 99 -16.77 40.33 15.11
N GLU A 100 -15.55 40.59 14.64
CA GLU A 100 -14.78 41.79 15.00
C GLU A 100 -15.51 43.07 14.57
N ARG A 101 -16.05 43.12 13.35
CA ARG A 101 -16.88 44.26 12.89
C ARG A 101 -18.13 44.44 13.71
N MET A 102 -18.84 43.34 14.01
CA MET A 102 -20.05 43.41 14.85
C MET A 102 -19.72 43.85 16.29
N ASN A 103 -18.57 43.39 16.84
CA ASN A 103 -18.10 43.80 18.16
C ASN A 103 -17.74 45.30 18.20
N GLN A 104 -17.08 45.79 17.13
CA GLN A 104 -16.78 47.21 16.98
C GLN A 104 -18.06 48.04 16.87
N GLU A 105 -19.03 47.60 16.06
CA GLU A 105 -20.34 48.26 15.94
C GLU A 105 -21.09 48.30 17.27
N LEU A 106 -21.08 47.22 18.05
CA LEU A 106 -21.65 47.17 19.39
C LEU A 106 -20.97 48.15 20.36
N ALA A 107 -19.64 48.33 20.26
CA ALA A 107 -18.88 49.24 21.11
C ALA A 107 -19.09 50.74 20.76
N GLU A 108 -19.36 51.04 19.50
CA GLU A 108 -19.58 52.43 19.02
C GLU A 108 -21.04 52.92 19.21
N ARG A 109 -22.01 52.01 19.36
CA ARG A 109 -23.43 52.34 19.55
C ARG A 109 -23.71 52.73 20.98
N THR A 110 -24.58 53.75 21.16
CA THR A 110 -25.01 54.29 22.46
C THR A 110 -26.50 54.07 22.70
N ASP A 111 -27.24 53.50 21.77
CA ASP A 111 -28.68 53.28 21.76
C ASP A 111 -29.06 51.89 22.30
N TYR A 112 -28.62 51.57 23.51
CA TYR A 112 -28.71 50.25 24.15
C TYR A 112 -30.13 49.68 24.29
N ASP A 113 -31.17 50.53 24.32
CA ASP A 113 -32.57 50.14 24.44
C ASP A 113 -33.28 49.97 23.08
N SER A 114 -32.57 50.14 21.96
CA SER A 114 -33.15 49.98 20.62
C SER A 114 -33.33 48.52 20.24
N GLU A 115 -34.40 48.23 19.51
CA GLU A 115 -34.65 46.89 18.98
C GLU A 115 -33.52 46.43 18.01
N GLU A 116 -32.95 47.38 17.29
CA GLU A 116 -31.81 47.12 16.36
C GLU A 116 -30.54 46.72 17.13
N TYR A 117 -30.26 47.31 18.30
CA TYR A 117 -29.15 46.96 19.15
C TYR A 117 -29.31 45.52 19.70
N HIS A 118 -30.50 45.16 20.15
CA HIS A 118 -30.81 43.81 20.62
C HIS A 118 -30.67 42.77 19.51
N GLN A 119 -31.16 43.07 18.30
CA GLN A 119 -30.97 42.19 17.14
C GLN A 119 -29.50 42.03 16.74
N LEU A 120 -28.67 43.05 16.94
CA LEU A 120 -27.22 42.96 16.70
C LEU A 120 -26.55 42.05 17.73
N ILE A 121 -26.93 42.13 19.01
CA ILE A 121 -26.44 41.21 20.06
C ILE A 121 -26.84 39.77 19.75
N ASP A 122 -28.10 39.53 19.39
CA ASP A 122 -28.55 38.18 19.04
C ASP A 122 -27.79 37.61 17.87
N ARG A 123 -27.56 38.40 16.80
CA ARG A 123 -26.74 38.01 15.65
C ARG A 123 -25.30 37.75 16.04
N PHE A 124 -24.69 38.62 16.85
CA PHE A 124 -23.33 38.42 17.36
C PHE A 124 -23.21 37.14 18.16
N THR A 125 -24.14 36.87 19.06
CA THR A 125 -24.16 35.67 19.89
C THR A 125 -24.28 34.41 19.00
N HIS A 126 -25.19 34.41 18.04
CA HIS A 126 -25.39 33.28 17.12
C HIS A 126 -24.14 33.02 16.28
N GLU A 127 -23.52 34.05 15.71
CA GLU A 127 -22.30 33.89 14.89
C GLU A 127 -21.08 33.51 15.75
N ASN A 128 -21.02 33.98 17.01
CA ASN A 128 -19.96 33.59 17.95
C ASN A 128 -20.09 32.12 18.38
N ASP A 129 -21.30 31.66 18.66
CA ASP A 129 -21.55 30.25 18.95
C ASP A 129 -21.16 29.38 17.73
N ARG A 130 -21.49 29.83 16.53
CA ARG A 130 -21.08 29.17 15.29
C ARG A 130 -19.57 29.12 15.14
N PHE A 131 -18.85 30.21 15.42
CA PHE A 131 -17.39 30.30 15.42
C PHE A 131 -16.75 29.31 16.41
N LEU A 132 -17.29 29.25 17.64
CA LEU A 132 -16.83 28.30 18.67
C LEU A 132 -17.08 26.82 18.25
N MET A 133 -18.29 26.53 17.73
CA MET A 133 -18.63 25.18 17.23
C MET A 133 -17.73 24.73 16.05
N MET A 134 -17.31 25.66 15.22
CA MET A 134 -16.39 25.40 14.11
C MET A 134 -14.92 25.28 14.52
N GLY A 135 -14.61 25.39 15.82
CA GLY A 135 -13.24 25.27 16.33
C GLY A 135 -12.39 26.53 16.16
N GLY A 136 -13.00 27.70 16.04
CA GLY A 136 -12.35 28.98 15.78
C GLY A 136 -11.25 29.39 16.75
N THR A 137 -11.18 28.80 17.94
CA THR A 137 -10.11 29.04 18.93
C THR A 137 -8.94 28.10 18.84
N ASN A 138 -9.07 26.95 18.14
CA ASN A 138 -8.08 25.87 18.14
C ASN A 138 -7.47 25.56 16.76
N PHE A 139 -7.83 26.31 15.71
CA PHE A 139 -7.40 26.01 14.35
C PHE A 139 -5.87 26.05 14.16
N GLN A 140 -5.17 26.97 14.84
CA GLN A 140 -3.71 27.05 14.77
C GLN A 140 -3.03 25.79 15.32
N ALA A 141 -3.50 25.28 16.47
CA ALA A 141 -2.98 24.03 17.04
C ALA A 141 -3.28 22.82 16.13
N GLU A 142 -4.40 22.83 15.41
CA GLU A 142 -4.72 21.78 14.44
C GLU A 142 -3.83 21.85 13.19
N ILE A 143 -3.55 23.06 12.68
CA ILE A 143 -2.60 23.26 11.58
C ILE A 143 -1.23 22.76 11.99
N GLU A 144 -0.71 23.22 13.14
CA GLU A 144 0.60 22.80 13.65
C GLU A 144 0.68 21.27 13.79
N ARG A 145 -0.31 20.66 14.43
CA ARG A 145 -0.37 19.20 14.60
C ARG A 145 -0.40 18.44 13.28
N THR A 146 -1.12 18.95 12.29
CA THR A 146 -1.24 18.31 10.97
C THR A 146 0.05 18.45 10.17
N LEU A 147 0.66 19.61 10.17
CA LEU A 147 1.95 19.85 9.51
C LEU A 147 3.06 19.00 10.14
N LEU A 148 3.16 18.98 11.47
CA LEU A 148 4.12 18.12 12.19
C LEU A 148 3.91 16.63 11.87
N GLY A 149 2.65 16.20 11.81
CA GLY A 149 2.29 14.83 11.46
C GLY A 149 2.68 14.44 10.03
N LEU A 150 2.70 15.40 9.11
CA LEU A 150 3.15 15.21 7.73
C LEU A 150 4.67 15.44 7.54
N GLY A 151 5.41 15.59 8.66
CA GLY A 151 6.87 15.60 8.67
C GLY A 151 7.52 16.98 8.57
N PHE A 152 6.74 18.08 8.58
CA PHE A 152 7.30 19.44 8.68
C PHE A 152 7.87 19.68 10.08
N SER A 153 8.94 20.46 10.16
CA SER A 153 9.43 21.03 11.41
C SER A 153 8.78 22.40 11.68
N ARG A 154 8.84 22.88 12.91
CA ARG A 154 8.35 24.22 13.23
C ARG A 154 9.10 25.33 12.50
N GLU A 155 10.37 25.10 12.18
CA GLU A 155 11.21 26.03 11.42
C GLU A 155 10.74 26.17 9.96
N ASP A 156 10.07 25.14 9.42
CA ASP A 156 9.54 25.16 8.06
C ASP A 156 8.27 25.98 7.89
N PHE A 157 7.55 26.29 8.99
CA PHE A 157 6.24 26.94 8.92
C PHE A 157 6.27 28.32 8.30
N GLU A 158 7.31 29.10 8.58
CA GLU A 158 7.51 30.45 8.06
C GLU A 158 8.24 30.50 6.71
N ARG A 159 8.70 29.34 6.22
CA ARG A 159 9.42 29.27 4.94
C ARG A 159 8.47 29.36 3.75
N PRO A 160 8.87 30.03 2.67
CA PRO A 160 8.09 30.12 1.43
C PRO A 160 7.90 28.72 0.80
N THR A 161 6.71 28.47 0.29
CA THR A 161 6.40 27.19 -0.40
C THR A 161 7.26 26.95 -1.64
N SER A 162 7.81 28.02 -2.25
CA SER A 162 8.73 27.96 -3.40
C SER A 162 10.05 27.26 -3.11
N GLU A 163 10.50 27.24 -1.85
CA GLU A 163 11.74 26.57 -1.46
C GLU A 163 11.61 25.05 -1.34
N PHE A 164 10.39 24.54 -1.38
CA PHE A 164 10.11 23.13 -1.18
C PHE A 164 10.01 22.36 -2.49
N SER A 165 10.48 21.11 -2.49
CA SER A 165 10.33 20.19 -3.61
C SER A 165 8.86 19.84 -3.88
N GLY A 166 8.56 19.31 -5.08
CA GLY A 166 7.19 18.89 -5.44
C GLY A 166 6.53 17.94 -4.43
N GLY A 167 7.31 17.03 -3.85
CA GLY A 167 6.80 16.11 -2.83
C GLY A 167 6.39 16.81 -1.52
N TRP A 168 7.16 17.80 -1.09
CA TRP A 168 6.79 18.62 0.07
C TRP A 168 5.58 19.50 -0.20
N ARG A 169 5.47 20.09 -1.39
CA ARG A 169 4.28 20.85 -1.81
C ARG A 169 3.03 19.98 -1.80
N MET A 170 3.13 18.72 -2.23
CA MET A 170 2.04 17.75 -2.15
C MET A 170 1.58 17.52 -0.70
N ARG A 171 2.53 17.48 0.26
CA ARG A 171 2.19 17.36 1.69
C ARG A 171 1.44 18.58 2.22
N ILE A 172 1.77 19.80 1.75
CA ILE A 172 1.03 21.02 2.11
C ILE A 172 -0.42 20.94 1.64
N GLU A 173 -0.64 20.52 0.40
CA GLU A 173 -1.99 20.34 -0.12
C GLU A 173 -2.76 19.24 0.60
N LEU A 174 -2.09 18.14 0.91
CA LEU A 174 -2.69 17.10 1.74
C LEU A 174 -3.09 17.66 3.11
N ALA A 175 -2.24 18.47 3.76
CA ALA A 175 -2.55 19.14 5.01
C ALA A 175 -3.81 20.00 4.89
N LYS A 176 -3.90 20.87 3.88
CA LYS A 176 -5.07 21.72 3.61
C LYS A 176 -6.33 20.90 3.44
N LEU A 177 -6.23 19.80 2.68
CA LEU A 177 -7.35 18.92 2.43
C LEU A 177 -7.86 18.24 3.71
N LEU A 178 -6.93 17.73 4.55
CA LEU A 178 -7.26 17.08 5.82
C LEU A 178 -7.85 18.07 6.84
N LEU A 179 -7.34 19.31 6.87
CA LEU A 179 -7.82 20.37 7.74
C LEU A 179 -9.24 20.83 7.39
N ARG A 180 -9.62 20.83 6.12
CA ARG A 180 -10.99 21.13 5.66
C ARG A 180 -12.03 20.13 6.11
N ARG A 181 -11.63 18.92 6.50
CA ARG A 181 -12.50 17.82 6.99
C ARG A 181 -13.73 17.59 6.12
N PRO A 182 -13.57 17.32 4.81
CA PRO A 182 -14.72 17.09 3.95
C PRO A 182 -15.50 15.84 4.37
N ASP A 183 -16.77 15.74 3.96
CA ASP A 183 -17.61 14.56 4.21
C ASP A 183 -17.12 13.34 3.45
N VAL A 184 -16.58 13.54 2.27
CA VAL A 184 -15.97 12.48 1.46
C VAL A 184 -14.59 12.92 1.00
N LEU A 185 -13.59 12.15 1.36
CA LEU A 185 -12.19 12.37 1.02
C LEU A 185 -11.76 11.40 -0.08
N LEU A 186 -11.35 11.94 -1.21
CA LEU A 186 -10.87 11.18 -2.37
C LEU A 186 -9.36 11.37 -2.49
N LEU A 187 -8.59 10.28 -2.31
CA LEU A 187 -7.13 10.32 -2.30
C LEU A 187 -6.56 9.43 -3.40
N ASP A 188 -5.75 10.02 -4.28
CA ASP A 188 -5.03 9.33 -5.34
C ASP A 188 -3.54 9.26 -5.01
N GLU A 189 -3.06 8.08 -4.61
CA GLU A 189 -1.68 7.79 -4.20
C GLU A 189 -1.12 8.74 -3.11
N PRO A 190 -1.79 8.91 -1.97
CA PRO A 190 -1.39 9.88 -0.94
C PRO A 190 -0.09 9.49 -0.22
N THR A 191 0.34 8.23 -0.31
CA THR A 191 1.57 7.72 0.32
C THR A 191 2.84 8.08 -0.46
N ASN A 192 2.69 8.46 -1.73
CA ASN A 192 3.83 8.88 -2.53
C ASN A 192 4.49 10.10 -1.88
N HIS A 193 5.80 10.07 -1.76
CA HIS A 193 6.63 11.11 -1.14
C HIS A 193 6.49 11.29 0.38
N LEU A 194 5.71 10.44 1.07
CA LEU A 194 5.67 10.42 2.54
C LEU A 194 6.73 9.47 3.10
N ASP A 195 7.32 9.85 4.22
CA ASP A 195 8.16 8.94 5.01
C ASP A 195 7.29 8.02 5.89
N ILE A 196 7.91 6.98 6.44
CA ILE A 196 7.21 5.94 7.19
C ILE A 196 6.43 6.53 8.39
N GLU A 197 6.98 7.54 9.08
CA GLU A 197 6.33 8.18 10.22
C GLU A 197 5.09 8.97 9.78
N SER A 198 5.22 9.74 8.69
CA SER A 198 4.09 10.49 8.10
C SER A 198 3.00 9.56 7.56
N ILE A 199 3.36 8.40 6.98
CA ILE A 199 2.40 7.38 6.55
C ILE A 199 1.63 6.83 7.76
N GLN A 200 2.31 6.48 8.85
CA GLN A 200 1.65 5.98 10.07
C GLN A 200 0.73 7.04 10.69
N TRP A 201 1.15 8.30 10.70
CA TRP A 201 0.32 9.39 11.16
C TRP A 201 -0.94 9.54 10.30
N LEU A 202 -0.79 9.48 8.96
CA LEU A 202 -1.90 9.57 8.01
C LEU A 202 -2.87 8.38 8.17
N GLU A 203 -2.36 7.15 8.34
CA GLU A 203 -3.16 5.96 8.67
C GLU A 203 -4.05 6.20 9.89
N ASN A 204 -3.44 6.69 10.97
CA ASN A 204 -4.16 6.98 12.21
C ASN A 204 -5.19 8.10 12.03
N PHE A 205 -4.85 9.16 11.30
CA PHE A 205 -5.77 10.25 11.00
C PHE A 205 -6.98 9.75 10.18
N LEU A 206 -6.76 9.03 9.09
CA LEU A 206 -7.82 8.53 8.22
C LEU A 206 -8.70 7.49 8.93
N SER A 207 -8.13 6.65 9.78
CA SER A 207 -8.88 5.64 10.52
C SER A 207 -9.69 6.19 11.68
N THR A 208 -9.29 7.33 12.30
CA THR A 208 -9.93 7.86 13.49
C THR A 208 -10.76 9.13 13.28
N ARG A 209 -10.30 10.02 12.38
CA ARG A 209 -10.85 11.39 12.24
C ARG A 209 -11.58 11.65 10.93
N ALA A 210 -11.23 10.95 9.84
CA ALA A 210 -11.89 11.15 8.55
C ALA A 210 -13.31 10.58 8.55
N ASN A 211 -14.20 11.21 7.79
CA ASN A 211 -15.53 10.69 7.50
C ASN A 211 -15.43 9.56 6.45
N ALA A 212 -16.10 9.67 5.30
CA ALA A 212 -15.92 8.70 4.23
C ALA A 212 -14.60 8.94 3.48
N VAL A 213 -13.90 7.86 3.15
CA VAL A 213 -12.62 7.91 2.41
C VAL A 213 -12.69 6.95 1.22
N VAL A 214 -12.32 7.43 0.04
CA VAL A 214 -12.06 6.59 -1.14
C VAL A 214 -10.58 6.75 -1.48
N LEU A 215 -9.86 5.66 -1.46
CA LEU A 215 -8.40 5.63 -1.49
C LEU A 215 -7.90 4.77 -2.64
N VAL A 216 -7.04 5.34 -3.47
CA VAL A 216 -6.20 4.61 -4.43
C VAL A 216 -4.79 4.60 -3.88
N SER A 217 -4.18 3.45 -3.67
CA SER A 217 -2.79 3.32 -3.25
C SER A 217 -2.18 2.00 -3.72
N HIS A 218 -0.86 2.02 -3.90
CA HIS A 218 -0.03 0.85 -4.16
C HIS A 218 0.74 0.36 -2.91
N ASP A 219 0.40 0.87 -1.73
CA ASP A 219 0.88 0.40 -0.42
C ASP A 219 -0.17 -0.52 0.23
N ARG A 220 0.13 -1.83 0.28
CA ARG A 220 -0.79 -2.85 0.83
C ARG A 220 -1.04 -2.64 2.32
N ALA A 221 0.02 -2.36 3.08
CA ALA A 221 -0.09 -2.15 4.52
C ALA A 221 -1.00 -0.94 4.82
N PHE A 222 -0.83 0.15 4.06
CA PHE A 222 -1.67 1.33 4.16
C PHE A 222 -3.13 1.05 3.84
N LEU A 223 -3.41 0.32 2.73
CA LEU A 223 -4.77 -0.09 2.40
C LEU A 223 -5.41 -0.92 3.52
N ASN A 224 -4.71 -1.93 4.02
CA ASN A 224 -5.20 -2.82 5.08
C ASN A 224 -5.50 -2.10 6.39
N ASN A 225 -4.65 -1.11 6.76
CA ASN A 225 -4.80 -0.38 8.01
C ASN A 225 -5.94 0.65 7.96
N VAL A 226 -6.22 1.21 6.78
CA VAL A 226 -7.19 2.29 6.62
C VAL A 226 -8.55 1.80 6.16
N THR A 227 -8.59 0.84 5.20
CA THR A 227 -9.84 0.49 4.50
C THR A 227 -10.55 -0.71 5.11
N THR A 228 -11.88 -0.71 4.99
CA THR A 228 -12.77 -1.79 5.45
C THR A 228 -13.60 -2.38 4.32
N ARG A 229 -13.53 -1.78 3.13
CA ARG A 229 -14.28 -2.18 1.94
C ARG A 229 -13.37 -1.99 0.72
N THR A 230 -13.40 -2.93 -0.19
CA THR A 230 -12.57 -2.90 -1.40
C THR A 230 -13.45 -2.95 -2.63
N ILE A 231 -13.27 -1.99 -3.53
CA ILE A 231 -13.95 -1.93 -4.83
C ILE A 231 -12.90 -2.18 -5.92
N GLU A 232 -13.08 -3.24 -6.69
CA GLU A 232 -12.19 -3.60 -7.79
C GLU A 232 -12.78 -3.16 -9.13
N ILE A 233 -11.95 -2.49 -9.95
CA ILE A 233 -12.26 -2.22 -11.37
C ILE A 233 -11.47 -3.22 -12.21
N THR A 234 -12.15 -4.12 -12.90
CA THR A 234 -11.53 -5.11 -13.79
C THR A 234 -12.45 -5.45 -14.96
N CYS A 235 -11.90 -5.63 -16.17
CA CYS A 235 -12.64 -5.90 -17.41
C CYS A 235 -13.83 -4.95 -17.63
N GLY A 236 -13.65 -3.66 -17.35
CA GLY A 236 -14.70 -2.64 -17.51
C GLY A 236 -15.84 -2.71 -16.49
N GLN A 237 -15.79 -3.60 -15.51
CA GLN A 237 -16.82 -3.77 -14.48
C GLN A 237 -16.28 -3.48 -13.09
N ILE A 238 -17.22 -3.26 -12.15
CA ILE A 238 -16.89 -3.08 -10.73
C ILE A 238 -17.37 -4.27 -9.91
N TYR A 239 -16.51 -4.69 -8.99
CA TYR A 239 -16.81 -5.69 -7.97
C TYR A 239 -16.60 -5.10 -6.58
N ASP A 240 -17.64 -5.16 -5.76
CA ASP A 240 -17.69 -4.56 -4.44
C ASP A 240 -17.56 -5.64 -3.35
N TYR A 241 -16.46 -5.58 -2.60
CA TYR A 241 -16.15 -6.50 -1.51
C TYR A 241 -16.20 -5.75 -0.19
N LYS A 242 -17.07 -6.17 0.73
CA LYS A 242 -17.19 -5.58 2.08
C LYS A 242 -16.15 -6.17 3.04
N VAL A 243 -14.90 -6.23 2.60
CA VAL A 243 -13.78 -6.81 3.33
C VAL A 243 -12.53 -5.94 3.15
N LYS A 244 -11.53 -6.15 4.02
CA LYS A 244 -10.22 -5.52 3.92
C LYS A 244 -9.44 -6.02 2.71
N TYR A 245 -8.34 -5.33 2.40
CA TYR A 245 -7.55 -5.62 1.20
C TYR A 245 -6.97 -7.04 1.16
N ASP A 246 -6.45 -7.57 2.28
CA ASP A 246 -5.87 -8.93 2.31
C ASP A 246 -6.92 -10.01 2.07
N GLU A 247 -8.08 -9.89 2.71
CA GLU A 247 -9.21 -10.81 2.48
C GLU A 247 -9.73 -10.70 1.03
N PHE A 248 -9.78 -9.48 0.49
CA PHE A 248 -10.12 -9.25 -0.91
C PHE A 248 -9.20 -10.02 -1.87
N VAL A 249 -7.88 -10.03 -1.61
CA VAL A 249 -6.91 -10.75 -2.46
C VAL A 249 -7.25 -12.25 -2.55
N VAL A 250 -7.65 -12.86 -1.42
CA VAL A 250 -8.09 -14.26 -1.37
C VAL A 250 -9.37 -14.46 -2.16
N LEU A 251 -10.41 -13.67 -1.87
CA LEU A 251 -11.72 -13.76 -2.55
C LEU A 251 -11.61 -13.49 -4.06
N ARG A 252 -10.75 -12.56 -4.45
CA ARG A 252 -10.44 -12.29 -5.86
C ARG A 252 -9.87 -13.52 -6.56
N LYS A 253 -8.94 -14.22 -5.91
CA LYS A 253 -8.34 -15.43 -6.46
C LYS A 253 -9.39 -16.53 -6.66
N GLU A 254 -10.23 -16.77 -5.66
CA GLU A 254 -11.32 -17.75 -5.74
C GLU A 254 -12.32 -17.42 -6.86
N ARG A 255 -12.78 -16.16 -6.92
CA ARG A 255 -13.68 -15.71 -8.00
C ARG A 255 -13.07 -15.95 -9.36
N ARG A 256 -11.81 -15.64 -9.52
CA ARG A 256 -11.10 -15.79 -10.78
C ARG A 256 -10.96 -17.26 -11.20
N GLU A 257 -10.65 -18.16 -10.27
CA GLU A 257 -10.63 -19.59 -10.55
C GLU A 257 -12.02 -20.09 -11.02
N GLN A 258 -13.09 -19.58 -10.43
CA GLN A 258 -14.45 -19.88 -10.89
C GLN A 258 -14.73 -19.33 -12.29
N GLN A 259 -14.32 -18.08 -12.57
CA GLN A 259 -14.45 -17.47 -13.90
C GLN A 259 -13.63 -18.24 -14.96
N LEU A 260 -12.42 -18.67 -14.63
CA LEU A 260 -11.58 -19.44 -15.55
C LEU A 260 -12.23 -20.79 -15.90
N ARG A 261 -12.74 -21.51 -14.90
CA ARG A 261 -13.50 -22.77 -15.13
C ARG A 261 -14.74 -22.54 -15.98
N ALA A 262 -15.48 -21.44 -15.72
CA ALA A 262 -16.66 -21.09 -16.52
C ALA A 262 -16.27 -20.75 -17.97
N TYR A 263 -15.18 -20.01 -18.17
CA TYR A 263 -14.62 -19.70 -19.49
C TYR A 263 -14.20 -20.97 -20.25
N GLU A 264 -13.44 -21.86 -19.62
CA GLU A 264 -13.00 -23.13 -20.24
C GLU A 264 -14.21 -23.99 -20.65
N ASN A 265 -15.24 -24.08 -19.81
CA ASN A 265 -16.47 -24.78 -20.13
C ASN A 265 -17.22 -24.12 -21.31
N GLN A 266 -17.29 -22.77 -21.32
CA GLN A 266 -17.91 -22.04 -22.43
C GLN A 266 -17.13 -22.23 -23.73
N GLN A 267 -15.79 -22.14 -23.70
CA GLN A 267 -14.94 -22.36 -24.87
C GLN A 267 -15.13 -23.78 -25.44
N LYS A 268 -15.22 -24.77 -24.56
CA LYS A 268 -15.50 -26.15 -24.99
C LYS A 268 -16.88 -26.26 -25.66
N GLN A 269 -17.92 -25.63 -25.13
CA GLN A 269 -19.25 -25.61 -25.74
C GLN A 269 -19.25 -24.88 -27.10
N ILE A 270 -18.51 -23.78 -27.20
CA ILE A 270 -18.33 -23.04 -28.45
C ILE A 270 -17.65 -23.94 -29.49
N GLN A 271 -16.55 -24.58 -29.12
CA GLN A 271 -15.79 -25.47 -29.99
C GLN A 271 -16.64 -26.66 -30.46
N ASP A 272 -17.35 -27.34 -29.55
CA ASP A 272 -18.25 -28.45 -29.89
C ASP A 272 -19.37 -28.00 -30.87
N THR A 273 -19.85 -26.77 -30.73
CA THR A 273 -20.88 -26.19 -31.60
C THR A 273 -20.31 -25.80 -32.96
N GLU A 274 -19.08 -25.22 -33.01
CA GLU A 274 -18.37 -24.91 -34.25
C GLU A 274 -18.03 -26.18 -35.03
N ASP A 275 -17.52 -27.22 -34.36
CA ASP A 275 -17.25 -28.53 -34.96
C ASP A 275 -18.52 -29.17 -35.55
N PHE A 276 -19.67 -29.05 -34.85
CA PHE A 276 -20.93 -29.49 -35.38
C PHE A 276 -21.34 -28.72 -36.64
N ILE A 277 -21.20 -27.38 -36.62
CA ILE A 277 -21.53 -26.53 -37.77
C ILE A 277 -20.65 -26.90 -38.95
N GLU A 278 -19.35 -27.05 -38.76
CA GLU A 278 -18.40 -27.38 -39.84
C GLU A 278 -18.68 -28.76 -40.46
N ARG A 279 -18.92 -29.78 -39.62
CA ARG A 279 -19.20 -31.16 -40.04
C ARG A 279 -20.49 -31.27 -40.83
N PHE A 280 -21.53 -30.47 -40.53
CA PHE A 280 -22.86 -30.59 -41.11
C PHE A 280 -23.26 -29.43 -42.03
N ARG A 281 -22.37 -28.44 -42.26
CA ARG A 281 -22.65 -27.23 -43.06
C ARG A 281 -23.14 -27.51 -44.46
N TYR A 282 -22.65 -28.58 -45.10
CA TYR A 282 -22.99 -28.94 -46.48
C TYR A 282 -24.09 -29.99 -46.59
N LYS A 283 -24.69 -30.46 -45.50
CA LYS A 283 -25.76 -31.47 -45.53
C LYS A 283 -27.14 -30.80 -45.52
N ALA A 284 -27.86 -30.88 -46.65
CA ALA A 284 -29.21 -30.27 -46.82
C ALA A 284 -30.19 -30.66 -45.73
N THR A 285 -30.19 -31.93 -45.26
CA THR A 285 -31.06 -32.47 -44.21
C THR A 285 -30.81 -31.85 -42.83
N LYS A 286 -29.65 -31.21 -42.61
CA LYS A 286 -29.28 -30.61 -41.33
C LYS A 286 -29.23 -29.07 -41.37
N ALA A 287 -29.59 -28.44 -42.49
CA ALA A 287 -29.49 -27.01 -42.71
C ALA A 287 -30.20 -26.17 -41.62
N VAL A 288 -31.41 -26.59 -41.20
CA VAL A 288 -32.17 -25.89 -40.17
C VAL A 288 -31.49 -25.97 -38.80
N GLN A 289 -30.89 -27.14 -38.47
CA GLN A 289 -30.18 -27.34 -37.21
C GLN A 289 -28.85 -26.52 -37.19
N VAL A 290 -28.13 -26.49 -38.30
CA VAL A 290 -26.90 -25.68 -38.46
C VAL A 290 -27.21 -24.18 -38.28
N GLN A 291 -28.27 -23.66 -38.94
CA GLN A 291 -28.66 -22.25 -38.76
C GLN A 291 -29.10 -21.93 -37.34
N SER A 292 -29.79 -22.85 -36.66
CA SER A 292 -30.15 -22.67 -35.25
C SER A 292 -28.90 -22.58 -34.36
N ARG A 293 -27.89 -23.42 -34.60
CA ARG A 293 -26.62 -23.40 -33.85
C ARG A 293 -25.80 -22.14 -34.12
N ILE A 294 -25.76 -21.65 -35.36
CA ILE A 294 -25.11 -20.39 -35.69
C ILE A 294 -25.75 -19.25 -34.91
N LYS A 295 -27.10 -19.16 -34.90
CA LYS A 295 -27.81 -18.14 -34.13
C LYS A 295 -27.62 -18.28 -32.61
N GLN A 296 -27.40 -19.49 -32.10
CA GLN A 296 -27.00 -19.71 -30.72
C GLN A 296 -25.60 -19.14 -30.42
N LEU A 297 -24.61 -19.41 -31.29
CA LEU A 297 -23.24 -18.86 -31.16
C LEU A 297 -23.23 -17.33 -31.19
N GLU A 298 -24.02 -16.72 -32.07
CA GLU A 298 -24.13 -15.25 -32.18
C GLU A 298 -24.73 -14.59 -30.93
N LYS A 299 -25.50 -15.34 -30.13
CA LYS A 299 -26.13 -14.86 -28.90
C LYS A 299 -25.36 -15.17 -27.63
N ILE A 300 -24.26 -15.90 -27.72
CA ILE A 300 -23.44 -16.21 -26.55
C ILE A 300 -22.63 -14.98 -26.16
N ASP A 301 -22.93 -14.43 -24.99
CA ASP A 301 -22.07 -13.43 -24.35
C ASP A 301 -20.78 -14.13 -23.92
N ARG A 302 -19.68 -13.75 -24.54
CA ARG A 302 -18.38 -14.35 -24.25
C ARG A 302 -17.88 -13.90 -22.89
N ILE A 303 -17.53 -14.88 -22.05
CA ILE A 303 -16.95 -14.60 -20.74
C ILE A 303 -15.55 -14.03 -20.96
N GLU A 304 -15.34 -12.81 -20.54
CA GLU A 304 -14.02 -12.20 -20.46
C GLU A 304 -13.37 -12.62 -19.15
N VAL A 305 -12.22 -13.25 -19.23
CA VAL A 305 -11.40 -13.58 -18.06
C VAL A 305 -10.25 -12.62 -18.03
N ASP A 306 -10.02 -12.01 -16.87
CA ASP A 306 -8.85 -11.19 -16.65
C ASP A 306 -7.59 -12.05 -16.82
N GLU A 307 -6.84 -11.81 -17.89
CA GLU A 307 -5.61 -12.54 -18.15
C GLU A 307 -4.68 -12.37 -16.94
N GLU A 308 -4.47 -13.46 -16.21
CA GLU A 308 -3.32 -13.56 -15.34
C GLU A 308 -2.14 -13.78 -16.26
N ASP A 309 -1.34 -12.84 -16.29
CA ASP A 309 0.01 -13.04 -16.73
C ASP A 309 0.70 -13.87 -15.63
N ASN A 310 0.52 -15.17 -15.71
CA ASN A 310 1.04 -16.19 -14.78
C ASN A 310 2.55 -16.41 -14.97
N SER A 311 3.21 -15.56 -15.74
CA SER A 311 4.65 -15.56 -15.73
C SER A 311 5.09 -15.06 -14.34
N ALA A 312 5.23 -15.98 -13.38
CA ALA A 312 6.16 -15.84 -12.27
C ALA A 312 7.54 -15.69 -12.92
N LEU A 313 7.79 -14.48 -13.45
CA LEU A 313 9.05 -14.20 -14.12
C LEU A 313 10.11 -14.20 -13.02
N ARG A 314 10.89 -15.25 -12.96
CA ARG A 314 12.13 -15.27 -12.20
C ARG A 314 13.17 -14.51 -13.00
N LEU A 315 13.31 -13.24 -12.66
CA LEU A 315 14.37 -12.40 -13.21
C LEU A 315 15.70 -12.89 -12.64
N LYS A 316 16.52 -13.55 -13.46
CA LYS A 316 17.87 -13.93 -13.07
C LYS A 316 18.82 -12.81 -13.44
N PHE A 317 19.54 -12.30 -12.44
CA PHE A 317 20.60 -11.34 -12.67
C PHE A 317 21.73 -11.98 -13.48
N PRO A 318 22.40 -11.20 -14.37
CA PRO A 318 23.61 -11.68 -15.05
C PRO A 318 24.68 -11.99 -14.01
N PRO A 319 25.50 -13.04 -14.23
CA PRO A 319 26.60 -13.36 -13.32
C PRO A 319 27.60 -12.20 -13.28
N ALA A 320 27.88 -11.70 -12.08
CA ALA A 320 28.88 -10.68 -11.83
C ALA A 320 30.11 -11.30 -11.13
N SER A 321 31.24 -10.62 -11.23
CA SER A 321 32.45 -11.02 -10.51
C SER A 321 32.28 -10.88 -9.00
N ARG A 322 32.89 -11.77 -8.21
CA ARG A 322 32.77 -11.76 -6.76
C ARG A 322 33.46 -10.53 -6.17
N SER A 323 32.76 -9.73 -5.38
CA SER A 323 33.30 -8.58 -4.62
C SER A 323 34.14 -9.00 -3.41
N GLY A 324 34.91 -8.09 -2.84
CA GLY A 324 35.54 -8.24 -1.53
C GLY A 324 34.53 -8.50 -0.41
N ASN A 325 35.01 -8.82 0.81
CA ASN A 325 34.14 -9.13 1.95
C ASN A 325 33.35 -7.92 2.46
N TYR A 326 33.90 -6.72 2.30
CA TYR A 326 33.32 -5.46 2.73
C TYR A 326 33.16 -4.53 1.53
N PRO A 327 32.02 -4.57 0.82
CA PRO A 327 31.78 -3.71 -0.32
C PRO A 327 31.77 -2.21 0.00
N VAL A 328 31.31 -1.82 1.18
CA VAL A 328 31.25 -0.43 1.61
C VAL A 328 31.69 -0.33 3.07
N ILE A 329 32.65 0.57 3.36
CA ILE A 329 33.09 0.91 4.70
C ILE A 329 33.08 2.43 4.82
N CYS A 330 32.37 2.97 5.81
CA CYS A 330 32.37 4.38 6.18
C CYS A 330 33.00 4.53 7.57
N GLU A 331 34.01 5.40 7.70
CA GLU A 331 34.70 5.73 8.94
C GLU A 331 34.63 7.25 9.14
N ASP A 332 33.89 7.68 10.16
CA ASP A 332 33.69 9.10 10.55
C ASP A 332 33.27 10.01 9.38
N VAL A 333 32.39 9.50 8.52
CA VAL A 333 31.92 10.22 7.34
C VAL A 333 30.97 11.34 7.76
N ARG A 334 31.28 12.57 7.26
CA ARG A 334 30.50 13.78 7.51
C ARG A 334 30.18 14.49 6.21
N LYS A 335 28.97 15.03 6.11
CA LYS A 335 28.56 15.89 4.99
C LYS A 335 27.80 17.10 5.48
N ALA A 336 28.21 18.27 4.96
CA ALA A 336 27.51 19.54 5.17
C ALA A 336 27.32 20.28 3.84
N TYR A 337 26.27 21.07 3.75
CA TYR A 337 26.01 22.02 2.68
C TYR A 337 26.02 23.44 3.29
N GLY A 338 27.11 24.16 3.12
CA GLY A 338 27.32 25.44 3.81
C GLY A 338 27.30 25.27 5.34
N SER A 339 26.40 25.95 6.02
CA SER A 339 26.23 25.83 7.48
C SER A 339 25.36 24.65 7.92
N HIS A 340 24.64 24.02 7.00
CA HIS A 340 23.73 22.91 7.30
C HIS A 340 24.46 21.57 7.28
N VAL A 341 24.62 20.94 8.45
CA VAL A 341 25.18 19.59 8.59
C VAL A 341 24.08 18.58 8.35
N VAL A 342 24.24 17.74 7.31
CA VAL A 342 23.28 16.69 6.96
C VAL A 342 23.48 15.48 7.86
N PHE A 343 24.73 15.03 8.00
CA PHE A 343 25.11 13.97 8.93
C PHE A 343 26.58 14.11 9.33
N HIS A 344 26.92 13.56 10.48
CA HIS A 344 28.28 13.51 11.04
C HIS A 344 28.54 12.17 11.72
N ASP A 345 29.81 11.83 11.86
CA ASP A 345 30.28 10.62 12.57
C ASP A 345 29.61 9.32 12.07
N VAL A 346 29.39 9.24 10.75
CA VAL A 346 28.75 8.04 10.16
C VAL A 346 29.76 6.92 10.08
N ASN A 347 29.57 5.90 10.90
CA ASN A 347 30.36 4.69 10.96
C ASN A 347 29.47 3.51 10.58
N LEU A 348 29.69 2.91 9.40
CA LEU A 348 28.95 1.73 8.98
C LEU A 348 29.84 0.81 8.13
N THR A 349 29.57 -0.48 8.23
CA THR A 349 30.22 -1.50 7.41
C THR A 349 29.17 -2.44 6.85
N ILE A 350 29.14 -2.56 5.52
CA ILE A 350 28.23 -3.46 4.81
C ILE A 350 29.04 -4.67 4.36
N ASN A 351 28.57 -5.86 4.75
CA ASN A 351 29.19 -7.13 4.37
C ASN A 351 28.66 -7.59 3.01
N ARG A 352 29.46 -8.38 2.31
CA ARG A 352 29.05 -8.98 1.05
C ARG A 352 27.83 -9.88 1.25
N GLY A 353 26.83 -9.73 0.35
CA GLY A 353 25.58 -10.49 0.37
C GLY A 353 24.56 -9.96 1.39
N GLU A 354 24.89 -8.92 2.17
CA GLU A 354 23.89 -8.27 3.01
C GLU A 354 22.91 -7.45 2.18
N LYS A 355 21.66 -7.46 2.62
CA LYS A 355 20.60 -6.60 2.08
C LYS A 355 20.19 -5.65 3.19
N VAL A 356 20.59 -4.38 3.05
CA VAL A 356 20.42 -3.35 4.07
C VAL A 356 19.40 -2.30 3.64
N ALA A 357 18.59 -1.81 4.57
CA ALA A 357 17.65 -0.74 4.33
C ALA A 357 18.12 0.56 4.99
N PHE A 358 18.08 1.68 4.25
CA PHE A 358 18.26 3.03 4.78
C PHE A 358 16.87 3.64 5.00
N VAL A 359 16.55 3.93 6.24
CA VAL A 359 15.24 4.48 6.65
C VAL A 359 15.44 5.77 7.46
N GLY A 360 14.42 6.61 7.51
CA GLY A 360 14.44 7.89 8.22
C GLY A 360 13.55 8.91 7.53
N LYS A 361 13.38 10.08 8.15
CA LYS A 361 12.58 11.16 7.57
C LYS A 361 13.15 11.64 6.24
N ASN A 362 12.33 12.30 5.45
CA ASN A 362 12.80 12.95 4.24
C ASN A 362 13.70 14.15 4.61
N GLY A 363 14.83 14.25 3.90
CA GLY A 363 15.85 15.28 4.19
C GLY A 363 16.97 14.85 5.14
N GLU A 364 16.87 13.72 5.84
CA GLU A 364 17.87 13.22 6.81
C GLU A 364 19.14 12.64 6.15
N GLY A 365 19.32 12.81 4.85
CA GLY A 365 20.60 12.50 4.19
C GLY A 365 20.74 11.10 3.62
N LYS A 366 19.69 10.28 3.52
CA LYS A 366 19.73 8.92 2.93
C LYS A 366 20.33 8.91 1.53
N SER A 367 19.73 9.63 0.59
CA SER A 367 20.24 9.76 -0.78
C SER A 367 21.57 10.53 -0.85
N THR A 368 21.85 11.39 0.13
CA THR A 368 23.14 12.08 0.23
C THR A 368 24.25 11.09 0.54
N LEU A 369 24.06 10.16 1.48
CA LEU A 369 25.05 9.12 1.77
C LEU A 369 25.24 8.19 0.57
N VAL A 370 24.18 7.85 -0.15
CA VAL A 370 24.28 7.08 -1.40
C VAL A 370 25.14 7.82 -2.43
N LYS A 371 24.97 9.14 -2.62
CA LYS A 371 25.82 9.95 -3.51
C LYS A 371 27.27 10.03 -3.04
N CYS A 372 27.54 10.02 -1.72
CA CYS A 372 28.89 9.88 -1.20
C CYS A 372 29.49 8.52 -1.56
N ILE A 373 28.72 7.43 -1.45
CA ILE A 373 29.16 6.07 -1.84
C ILE A 373 29.46 5.99 -3.35
N MET A 374 28.70 6.74 -4.16
CA MET A 374 28.92 6.85 -5.61
C MET A 374 30.04 7.79 -6.01
N ASP A 375 30.66 8.48 -5.06
CA ASP A 375 31.69 9.52 -5.29
C ASP A 375 31.19 10.68 -6.17
N GLU A 376 29.87 10.95 -6.12
CA GLU A 376 29.25 12.06 -6.87
C GLU A 376 29.38 13.42 -6.16
N ILE A 377 29.58 13.40 -4.85
CA ILE A 377 29.68 14.62 -4.00
C ILE A 377 30.80 14.49 -2.99
N ASP A 378 31.47 15.62 -2.70
CA ASP A 378 32.53 15.70 -1.70
C ASP A 378 31.99 15.44 -0.27
N PHE A 379 32.79 14.83 0.57
CA PHE A 379 32.52 14.54 1.98
C PHE A 379 33.79 14.60 2.81
N GLU A 380 33.65 14.69 4.13
CA GLU A 380 34.73 14.57 5.11
C GLU A 380 34.75 13.17 5.70
N GLY A 381 35.91 12.70 6.20
CA GLY A 381 36.06 11.35 6.73
C GLY A 381 36.62 10.38 5.69
N LYS A 382 36.44 9.08 5.91
CA LYS A 382 36.94 8.04 5.01
C LYS A 382 35.85 7.11 4.58
N LEU A 383 35.63 7.01 3.27
CA LEU A 383 34.72 6.06 2.64
C LEU A 383 35.55 5.18 1.70
N THR A 384 35.45 3.88 1.88
CA THR A 384 36.21 2.89 1.11
C THR A 384 35.28 1.95 0.41
N ILE A 385 35.37 1.90 -0.92
CA ILE A 385 34.72 0.88 -1.73
C ILE A 385 35.64 -0.32 -1.81
N GLY A 386 35.10 -1.50 -1.54
CA GLY A 386 35.85 -2.75 -1.52
C GLY A 386 36.42 -3.14 -2.87
N HIS A 387 37.35 -4.09 -2.85
CA HIS A 387 37.99 -4.58 -4.08
C HIS A 387 36.95 -5.28 -4.98
N ASN A 388 37.06 -5.02 -6.28
CA ASN A 388 36.22 -5.63 -7.32
C ASN A 388 34.71 -5.41 -7.16
N VAL A 389 34.33 -4.26 -6.58
CA VAL A 389 32.91 -3.85 -6.46
C VAL A 389 32.47 -3.21 -7.77
N GLN A 390 31.38 -3.75 -8.35
CA GLN A 390 30.68 -3.20 -9.51
C GLN A 390 29.34 -2.69 -9.03
N ILE A 391 29.17 -1.36 -9.01
CA ILE A 391 27.99 -0.71 -8.46
C ILE A 391 26.96 -0.52 -9.55
N GLY A 392 25.74 -1.02 -9.32
CA GLY A 392 24.55 -0.62 -10.05
C GLY A 392 23.73 0.33 -9.20
N TYR A 393 23.55 1.54 -9.66
CA TYR A 393 22.81 2.57 -8.94
C TYR A 393 21.52 2.94 -9.68
N PHE A 394 20.41 2.88 -8.97
CA PHE A 394 19.12 3.37 -9.44
C PHE A 394 18.77 4.66 -8.69
N ALA A 395 18.89 5.78 -9.38
CA ALA A 395 18.44 7.08 -8.89
C ALA A 395 17.13 7.50 -9.55
N GLN A 396 16.37 8.34 -8.88
CA GLN A 396 15.12 8.90 -9.39
C GLN A 396 15.30 9.67 -10.73
N SER A 397 16.52 10.19 -11.00
CA SER A 397 16.87 10.92 -12.23
C SER A 397 17.34 10.04 -13.40
N GLN A 398 17.58 8.75 -13.20
CA GLN A 398 18.10 7.85 -14.26
C GLN A 398 17.16 7.66 -15.44
N ALA A 399 15.87 7.86 -15.27
CA ALA A 399 14.90 7.87 -16.35
C ALA A 399 15.24 8.90 -17.47
N GLN A 400 15.97 9.95 -17.13
CA GLN A 400 16.39 11.00 -18.08
C GLN A 400 17.62 10.61 -18.91
N MET A 401 18.36 9.57 -18.51
CA MET A 401 19.56 9.09 -19.22
C MET A 401 19.26 8.05 -20.31
N LEU A 402 18.00 7.71 -20.53
CA LEU A 402 17.60 6.79 -21.59
C LEU A 402 17.68 7.48 -22.94
N ASP A 403 18.13 6.74 -23.98
CA ASP A 403 18.14 7.23 -25.37
C ASP A 403 16.70 7.31 -25.89
N GLU A 404 16.22 8.51 -26.11
CA GLU A 404 14.84 8.79 -26.52
C GLU A 404 14.48 8.25 -27.92
N ASN A 405 15.48 7.95 -28.75
CA ASN A 405 15.28 7.50 -30.14
C ASN A 405 15.07 6.00 -30.25
N LEU A 406 15.46 5.24 -29.25
CA LEU A 406 15.32 3.80 -29.21
C LEU A 406 13.89 3.37 -28.89
N THR A 407 13.55 2.15 -29.25
CA THR A 407 12.35 1.49 -28.74
C THR A 407 12.60 0.94 -27.32
N VAL A 408 11.53 0.62 -26.60
CA VAL A 408 11.62 -0.06 -25.31
C VAL A 408 12.39 -1.37 -25.46
N PHE A 409 12.08 -2.16 -26.50
CA PHE A 409 12.75 -3.42 -26.80
C PHE A 409 14.25 -3.21 -27.08
N ASP A 410 14.62 -2.28 -27.99
CA ASP A 410 16.00 -2.03 -28.36
C ASP A 410 16.85 -1.57 -27.16
N THR A 411 16.25 -0.80 -26.25
CA THR A 411 16.92 -0.31 -25.03
C THR A 411 17.38 -1.48 -24.17
N ILE A 412 16.55 -2.52 -24.06
CA ILE A 412 16.86 -3.71 -23.25
C ILE A 412 17.74 -4.70 -24.03
N ASP A 413 17.52 -4.89 -25.33
CA ASP A 413 18.31 -5.79 -26.16
C ASP A 413 19.80 -5.41 -26.19
N ARG A 414 20.14 -4.12 -26.11
CA ARG A 414 21.54 -3.64 -26.02
C ARG A 414 22.27 -4.06 -24.75
N VAL A 415 21.55 -4.29 -23.66
CA VAL A 415 22.14 -4.62 -22.35
C VAL A 415 22.02 -6.12 -22.06
N ALA A 416 20.98 -6.77 -22.58
CA ALA A 416 20.71 -8.17 -22.36
C ALA A 416 21.80 -9.07 -22.97
N THR A 417 22.34 -9.98 -22.17
CA THR A 417 23.37 -10.95 -22.56
C THR A 417 22.90 -12.39 -22.36
N GLY A 418 23.41 -13.31 -23.18
CA GLY A 418 23.13 -14.74 -23.03
C GLY A 418 21.65 -15.13 -23.11
N ASP A 419 21.22 -16.00 -22.19
CA ASP A 419 19.83 -16.52 -22.13
C ASP A 419 18.79 -15.47 -21.82
N ILE A 420 19.20 -14.36 -21.20
CA ILE A 420 18.31 -13.22 -20.86
C ILE A 420 17.73 -12.63 -22.15
N ARG A 421 18.52 -12.60 -23.23
CA ARG A 421 18.11 -12.05 -24.53
C ARG A 421 16.89 -12.77 -25.10
N LEU A 422 16.76 -14.06 -24.84
CA LEU A 422 15.62 -14.88 -25.29
C LEU A 422 14.32 -14.53 -24.50
N LYS A 423 14.45 -13.96 -23.31
CA LYS A 423 13.34 -13.65 -22.40
C LYS A 423 12.98 -12.17 -22.30
N ILE A 424 13.55 -11.32 -23.17
CA ILE A 424 13.32 -9.86 -23.12
C ILE A 424 11.82 -9.52 -23.14
N ARG A 425 11.03 -10.17 -24.00
CA ARG A 425 9.59 -9.90 -24.11
C ARG A 425 8.84 -10.30 -22.84
N ASP A 426 9.22 -11.39 -22.19
CA ASP A 426 8.63 -11.83 -20.91
C ASP A 426 8.99 -10.85 -19.79
N ILE A 427 10.25 -10.40 -19.74
CA ILE A 427 10.72 -9.39 -18.79
C ILE A 427 9.96 -8.08 -18.98
N LEU A 428 9.88 -7.60 -20.21
CA LEU A 428 9.14 -6.40 -20.53
C LEU A 428 7.64 -6.53 -20.17
N GLY A 429 7.04 -7.70 -20.45
CA GLY A 429 5.66 -7.99 -20.07
C GLY A 429 5.42 -7.93 -18.56
N ALA A 430 6.34 -8.49 -17.76
CA ALA A 430 6.24 -8.46 -16.29
C ALA A 430 6.28 -7.03 -15.69
N PHE A 431 6.94 -6.11 -16.39
CA PHE A 431 6.97 -4.68 -16.04
C PHE A 431 6.00 -3.83 -16.88
N MET A 432 4.95 -4.45 -17.43
CA MET A 432 3.87 -3.79 -18.18
C MET A 432 4.27 -3.15 -19.51
N PHE A 433 5.29 -3.68 -20.18
CA PHE A 433 5.66 -3.35 -21.55
C PHE A 433 5.37 -4.48 -22.52
N GLY A 434 4.26 -5.22 -22.32
CA GLY A 434 3.85 -6.31 -23.20
C GLY A 434 3.26 -5.84 -24.52
N GLY A 435 3.24 -6.73 -25.53
CA GLY A 435 2.66 -6.47 -26.83
C GLY A 435 3.24 -5.23 -27.55
N GLU A 436 2.38 -4.39 -28.09
CA GLU A 436 2.74 -3.16 -28.82
C GLU A 436 3.51 -2.12 -27.96
N ALA A 437 3.42 -2.22 -26.63
CA ALA A 437 4.12 -1.30 -25.75
C ALA A 437 5.64 -1.47 -25.84
N SER A 438 6.13 -2.67 -26.18
CA SER A 438 7.56 -2.95 -26.38
C SER A 438 8.17 -2.24 -27.59
N ASP A 439 7.36 -1.93 -28.59
CA ASP A 439 7.80 -1.29 -29.84
C ASP A 439 7.69 0.24 -29.80
N LYS A 440 7.13 0.80 -28.72
CA LYS A 440 7.07 2.27 -28.52
C LYS A 440 8.46 2.85 -28.33
N LYS A 441 8.68 4.06 -28.88
CA LYS A 441 9.93 4.80 -28.63
C LYS A 441 9.94 5.38 -27.21
N VAL A 442 11.12 5.42 -26.60
CA VAL A 442 11.32 5.97 -25.24
C VAL A 442 10.79 7.40 -25.10
N LYS A 443 10.89 8.23 -26.12
CA LYS A 443 10.39 9.62 -26.12
C LYS A 443 8.89 9.76 -25.88
N VAL A 444 8.07 8.75 -26.22
CA VAL A 444 6.60 8.79 -26.04
C VAL A 444 6.14 8.20 -24.72
N LEU A 445 7.06 7.66 -23.93
CA LEU A 445 6.77 7.08 -22.63
C LEU A 445 6.50 8.17 -21.59
N SER A 446 5.56 7.90 -20.69
CA SER A 446 5.35 8.69 -19.48
C SER A 446 6.57 8.61 -18.54
N GLY A 447 6.68 9.56 -17.60
CA GLY A 447 7.75 9.56 -16.60
C GLY A 447 7.86 8.23 -15.83
N GLY A 448 6.74 7.67 -15.37
CA GLY A 448 6.71 6.39 -14.67
C GLY A 448 7.11 5.20 -15.55
N GLU A 449 6.74 5.20 -16.84
CA GLU A 449 7.19 4.17 -17.79
C GLU A 449 8.70 4.26 -18.04
N ARG A 450 9.25 5.47 -18.22
CA ARG A 450 10.70 5.67 -18.36
C ARG A 450 11.45 5.18 -17.12
N THR A 451 10.94 5.45 -15.93
CA THR A 451 11.52 4.99 -14.66
C THR A 451 11.54 3.46 -14.58
N ARG A 452 10.44 2.78 -14.94
CA ARG A 452 10.38 1.31 -15.01
C ARG A 452 11.37 0.73 -16.02
N LEU A 453 11.47 1.34 -17.20
CA LEU A 453 12.41 0.89 -18.23
C LEU A 453 13.88 1.04 -17.79
N ALA A 454 14.23 2.15 -17.13
CA ALA A 454 15.56 2.37 -16.57
C ALA A 454 15.89 1.32 -15.50
N MET A 455 14.91 0.94 -14.67
CA MET A 455 15.08 -0.11 -13.67
C MET A 455 15.33 -1.48 -14.32
N ILE A 456 14.53 -1.87 -15.32
CA ILE A 456 14.75 -3.13 -16.05
C ILE A 456 16.17 -3.17 -16.63
N LYS A 457 16.60 -2.08 -17.26
CA LYS A 457 17.94 -1.95 -17.83
C LYS A 457 19.01 -2.22 -16.77
N LEU A 458 18.90 -1.58 -15.59
CA LEU A 458 19.86 -1.76 -14.49
C LEU A 458 19.91 -3.20 -13.97
N LEU A 459 18.74 -3.84 -13.80
CA LEU A 459 18.65 -5.22 -13.30
C LEU A 459 19.30 -6.23 -14.25
N LEU A 460 19.54 -5.88 -15.52
CA LEU A 460 20.18 -6.70 -16.53
C LEU A 460 21.68 -6.40 -16.70
N GLU A 461 22.23 -5.47 -15.95
CA GLU A 461 23.68 -5.19 -15.91
C GLU A 461 24.39 -6.13 -14.92
N PRO A 462 25.63 -6.59 -15.24
CA PRO A 462 26.38 -7.46 -14.33
C PRO A 462 26.99 -6.66 -13.17
N VAL A 463 26.22 -6.53 -12.09
CA VAL A 463 26.59 -5.79 -10.88
C VAL A 463 26.68 -6.72 -9.67
N ASN A 464 27.49 -6.38 -8.66
CA ASN A 464 27.60 -7.11 -7.40
C ASN A 464 27.29 -6.28 -6.14
N LEU A 465 27.13 -4.95 -6.30
CA LEU A 465 26.54 -4.05 -5.33
C LEU A 465 25.41 -3.30 -6.01
N LEU A 466 24.18 -3.52 -5.58
CA LEU A 466 22.98 -2.87 -6.11
C LEU A 466 22.49 -1.82 -5.10
N ILE A 467 22.39 -0.58 -5.53
CA ILE A 467 21.88 0.54 -4.73
C ILE A 467 20.59 1.02 -5.38
N LEU A 468 19.47 0.92 -4.67
CA LEU A 468 18.16 1.34 -5.15
C LEU A 468 17.60 2.46 -4.27
N ASP A 469 17.48 3.66 -4.85
CA ASP A 469 16.91 4.83 -4.18
C ASP A 469 15.47 5.05 -4.63
N GLU A 470 14.52 4.80 -3.71
CA GLU A 470 13.07 4.84 -3.89
C GLU A 470 12.57 4.05 -5.13
N PRO A 471 12.95 2.77 -5.26
CA PRO A 471 12.64 1.98 -6.46
C PRO A 471 11.15 1.68 -6.63
N THR A 472 10.38 1.77 -5.55
CA THR A 472 8.94 1.45 -5.53
C THR A 472 8.06 2.59 -6.03
N ASN A 473 8.59 3.81 -6.14
CA ASN A 473 7.86 4.94 -6.68
C ASN A 473 7.44 4.69 -8.13
N HIS A 474 6.17 4.91 -8.42
CA HIS A 474 5.56 4.70 -9.75
C HIS A 474 5.46 3.22 -10.21
N LEU A 475 5.78 2.25 -9.35
CA LEU A 475 5.52 0.84 -9.60
C LEU A 475 4.13 0.47 -9.09
N ASP A 476 3.40 -0.30 -9.88
CA ASP A 476 2.20 -0.97 -9.41
C ASP A 476 2.55 -2.16 -8.49
N MET A 477 1.57 -2.68 -7.77
CA MET A 477 1.79 -3.75 -6.80
C MET A 477 2.46 -4.98 -7.41
N ARG A 478 2.11 -5.30 -8.66
CA ARG A 478 2.69 -6.44 -9.37
C ARG A 478 4.16 -6.24 -9.72
N SER A 479 4.50 -5.09 -10.31
CA SER A 479 5.90 -4.75 -10.61
C SER A 479 6.75 -4.69 -9.35
N LYS A 480 6.17 -4.25 -8.22
CA LYS A 480 6.84 -4.30 -6.90
C LYS A 480 7.13 -5.74 -6.46
N ASP A 481 6.17 -6.67 -6.64
CA ASP A 481 6.36 -8.09 -6.30
C ASP A 481 7.47 -8.73 -7.15
N VAL A 482 7.47 -8.45 -8.47
CA VAL A 482 8.51 -8.94 -9.38
C VAL A 482 9.88 -8.40 -8.97
N LEU A 483 9.98 -7.11 -8.66
CA LEU A 483 11.22 -6.49 -8.19
C LEU A 483 11.67 -7.08 -6.85
N LYS A 484 10.75 -7.24 -5.91
CA LYS A 484 11.01 -7.82 -4.59
C LYS A 484 11.59 -9.22 -4.71
N GLU A 485 11.00 -10.07 -5.55
CA GLU A 485 11.48 -11.44 -5.77
C GLU A 485 12.84 -11.44 -6.48
N ALA A 486 13.04 -10.59 -7.49
CA ALA A 486 14.33 -10.42 -8.15
C ALA A 486 15.43 -10.06 -7.15
N ILE A 487 15.20 -9.06 -6.27
CA ILE A 487 16.16 -8.66 -5.25
C ILE A 487 16.38 -9.80 -4.22
N ARG A 488 15.35 -10.57 -3.90
CA ARG A 488 15.48 -11.72 -3.00
C ARG A 488 16.43 -12.78 -3.56
N GLU A 489 16.33 -13.08 -4.85
CA GLU A 489 17.21 -14.04 -5.56
C GLU A 489 18.59 -13.48 -5.89
N PHE A 490 18.83 -12.17 -5.72
CA PHE A 490 20.12 -11.56 -6.01
C PHE A 490 21.19 -11.96 -4.99
N ASP A 491 22.28 -12.56 -5.48
CA ASP A 491 23.40 -13.05 -4.64
C ASP A 491 24.38 -11.95 -4.19
N GLY A 492 24.26 -10.74 -4.76
CA GLY A 492 25.11 -9.59 -4.43
C GLY A 492 24.64 -8.86 -3.16
N THR A 493 25.34 -7.77 -2.87
CA THR A 493 25.00 -6.86 -1.78
C THR A 493 23.97 -5.84 -2.26
N VAL A 494 23.00 -5.49 -1.42
CA VAL A 494 21.94 -4.53 -1.77
C VAL A 494 21.80 -3.45 -0.71
N ILE A 495 21.74 -2.20 -1.15
CA ILE A 495 21.36 -1.04 -0.33
C ILE A 495 20.01 -0.55 -0.85
N LEU A 496 19.00 -0.57 0.01
CA LEU A 496 17.62 -0.16 -0.30
C LEU A 496 17.31 1.14 0.45
N VAL A 497 17.07 2.22 -0.27
CA VAL A 497 16.44 3.41 0.30
C VAL A 497 14.96 3.34 -0.09
N SER A 498 14.07 3.10 0.86
CA SER A 498 12.63 3.02 0.58
C SER A 498 11.79 3.32 1.81
N HIS A 499 10.61 3.87 1.56
CA HIS A 499 9.58 4.11 2.56
C HIS A 499 8.46 3.06 2.53
N ASP A 500 8.54 2.12 1.60
CA ASP A 500 7.56 1.03 1.44
C ASP A 500 7.89 -0.12 2.39
N ARG A 501 7.13 -0.21 3.48
CA ARG A 501 7.33 -1.22 4.55
C ARG A 501 7.14 -2.64 4.04
N ASP A 502 6.14 -2.85 3.20
CA ASP A 502 5.81 -4.16 2.63
C ASP A 502 6.89 -4.63 1.65
N PHE A 503 7.47 -3.69 0.89
CA PHE A 503 8.60 -3.99 0.02
C PHE A 503 9.86 -4.37 0.80
N LEU A 504 10.19 -3.63 1.87
CA LEU A 504 11.36 -3.90 2.71
C LEU A 504 11.24 -5.17 3.54
N ASP A 505 10.01 -5.60 3.84
CA ASP A 505 9.74 -6.79 4.65
C ASP A 505 10.24 -8.07 3.98
N GLY A 506 11.00 -8.87 4.73
CA GLY A 506 11.62 -10.11 4.24
C GLY A 506 12.73 -9.90 3.20
N LEU A 507 13.13 -8.65 2.89
CA LEU A 507 14.32 -8.32 2.10
C LEU A 507 15.46 -7.85 2.98
N ALA A 508 15.24 -6.80 3.77
CA ALA A 508 16.27 -6.21 4.60
C ALA A 508 16.51 -7.06 5.85
N THR A 509 17.77 -7.40 6.09
CA THR A 509 18.24 -8.10 7.29
C THR A 509 18.83 -7.15 8.33
N LYS A 510 19.10 -5.92 7.94
CA LYS A 510 19.67 -4.85 8.75
C LYS A 510 19.08 -3.51 8.31
N VAL A 511 18.79 -2.65 9.27
CA VAL A 511 18.22 -1.32 9.03
C VAL A 511 19.18 -0.27 9.57
N TYR A 512 19.51 0.72 8.74
CA TYR A 512 20.22 1.92 9.15
C TYR A 512 19.23 3.08 9.26
N GLU A 513 19.01 3.57 10.47
CA GLU A 513 18.12 4.68 10.75
C GLU A 513 18.88 6.01 10.68
N PHE A 514 18.42 6.90 9.81
CA PHE A 514 18.90 8.27 9.68
C PHE A 514 17.99 9.19 10.50
N GLY A 515 18.58 9.96 11.41
CA GLY A 515 17.84 10.91 12.23
C GLY A 515 18.73 11.79 13.09
N GLY A 516 18.46 13.10 13.11
CA GLY A 516 19.21 14.07 13.91
C GLY A 516 20.69 14.17 13.53
N GLY A 517 21.04 13.96 12.26
CA GLY A 517 22.41 14.04 11.75
C GLY A 517 23.29 12.82 12.06
N VAL A 518 22.75 11.75 12.64
CA VAL A 518 23.47 10.51 12.93
C VAL A 518 22.81 9.31 12.27
N VAL A 519 23.59 8.25 12.04
CA VAL A 519 23.11 6.99 11.48
C VAL A 519 23.25 5.89 12.52
N LYS A 520 22.13 5.22 12.86
CA LYS A 520 22.08 4.15 13.84
C LYS A 520 21.82 2.81 13.16
N GLU A 521 22.58 1.79 13.54
CA GLU A 521 22.39 0.43 13.07
C GLU A 521 21.37 -0.32 13.93
N HIS A 522 20.39 -0.97 13.26
CA HIS A 522 19.42 -1.87 13.88
C HIS A 522 19.50 -3.22 13.18
N LEU A 523 19.76 -4.28 13.95
CA LEU A 523 19.70 -5.65 13.47
C LEU A 523 18.24 -6.11 13.44
N GLY A 524 17.88 -6.83 12.35
CA GLY A 524 16.54 -7.34 12.11
C GLY A 524 15.81 -6.65 10.95
N GLY A 525 14.58 -7.08 10.70
CA GLY A 525 13.74 -6.57 9.63
C GLY A 525 13.07 -5.23 9.95
N ILE A 526 12.36 -4.68 8.95
CA ILE A 526 11.69 -3.37 9.07
C ILE A 526 10.63 -3.36 10.18
N TYR A 527 9.83 -4.42 10.32
CA TYR A 527 8.78 -4.46 11.36
C TYR A 527 9.35 -4.58 12.77
N GLU A 528 10.46 -5.29 12.98
CA GLU A 528 11.16 -5.34 14.27
C GLU A 528 11.70 -3.96 14.65
N PHE A 529 12.27 -3.24 13.69
CA PHE A 529 12.70 -1.86 13.86
C PHE A 529 11.54 -0.95 14.28
N LEU A 530 10.41 -1.01 13.57
CA LEU A 530 9.23 -0.19 13.87
C LEU A 530 8.62 -0.50 15.25
N GLN A 531 8.60 -1.76 15.66
CA GLN A 531 8.16 -2.15 17.01
C GLN A 531 9.07 -1.58 18.09
N LYS A 532 10.39 -1.68 17.94
CA LYS A 532 11.36 -1.09 18.88
C LYS A 532 11.15 0.42 19.01
N LYS A 533 11.04 1.11 17.87
CA LYS A 533 10.82 2.56 17.85
C LYS A 533 9.52 2.98 18.53
N LYS A 534 8.44 2.23 18.37
CA LYS A 534 7.16 2.46 19.07
C LYS A 534 7.31 2.29 20.58
N ILE A 535 8.06 1.30 21.04
CA ILE A 535 8.32 1.08 22.46
C ILE A 535 9.19 2.20 23.03
N ASP A 536 10.21 2.65 22.32
CA ASP A 536 11.09 3.73 22.76
C ASP A 536 10.31 5.05 22.89
N SER A 537 9.45 5.38 21.94
CA SER A 537 8.59 6.57 22.00
C SER A 537 7.60 6.54 23.17
N LEU A 538 7.04 5.37 23.51
CA LEU A 538 6.19 5.19 24.69
C LEU A 538 6.97 5.37 26.00
N ASN A 539 8.19 4.84 26.06
CA ASN A 539 9.07 4.98 27.22
C ASN A 539 9.51 6.45 27.44
N GLU A 540 9.76 7.20 26.35
CA GLU A 540 10.05 8.64 26.42
C GLU A 540 8.86 9.45 26.93
N LEU A 541 7.64 9.14 26.49
CA LEU A 541 6.41 9.75 26.97
C LEU A 541 6.17 9.48 28.46
N GLN A 542 6.47 8.27 28.94
CA GLN A 542 6.37 7.92 30.36
C GLN A 542 7.43 8.64 31.20
N LYS A 543 8.66 8.81 30.71
CA LYS A 543 9.72 9.59 31.35
C LYS A 543 9.39 11.08 31.41
N GLY A 544 8.81 11.62 30.33
CA GLY A 544 8.35 13.02 30.27
C GLY A 544 7.20 13.35 31.21
N ALA A 545 6.30 12.38 31.45
CA ALA A 545 5.20 12.55 32.40
C ALA A 545 5.64 12.47 33.88
N GLY A 546 6.83 11.95 34.16
CA GLY A 546 7.39 11.79 35.52
C GLY A 546 8.17 13.00 36.06
N LEU A 547 8.31 14.09 35.32
CA LEU A 547 9.15 15.26 35.69
C LEU A 547 8.40 16.41 36.38
N SER A 548 7.20 16.17 36.97
CA SER A 548 6.52 17.16 37.80
C SER A 548 6.26 16.68 39.23
N ALA A 549 7.29 16.17 39.92
CA ALA A 549 7.26 16.06 41.38
C ALA A 549 8.65 16.42 41.93
N SER A 550 8.75 17.63 42.47
CA SER A 550 9.91 18.12 43.22
C SER A 550 10.17 17.30 44.49
N PRO A 551 11.42 17.06 44.87
CA PRO A 551 11.76 16.29 46.06
C PRO A 551 11.78 17.21 47.29
N THR A 552 11.00 16.90 48.29
CA THR A 552 11.28 17.30 49.68
C THR A 552 11.78 16.12 50.47
N ALA A 553 12.96 16.32 51.02
CA ALA A 553 13.68 15.36 51.85
C ALA A 553 13.03 15.13 53.20
N SER A 554 13.08 13.91 53.72
CA SER A 554 13.55 13.64 55.08
C SER A 554 13.55 12.15 55.41
N ALA A 555 14.61 11.74 55.95
CA ALA A 555 15.21 10.58 56.50
C ALA A 555 14.45 9.65 57.46
N LYS A 556 14.92 8.40 57.48
CA LYS A 556 15.08 7.42 58.58
C LYS A 556 13.92 6.45 58.90
N GLY A 557 14.27 5.20 58.86
CA GLY A 557 13.71 4.20 59.79
C GLY A 557 13.51 2.80 59.19
N ASN A 558 14.29 1.89 59.65
CA ASN A 558 14.45 0.47 59.47
C ASN A 558 13.23 -0.46 59.41
N GLU A 559 13.41 -1.49 58.63
CA GLU A 559 13.14 -2.92 58.84
C GLU A 559 11.84 -3.55 58.24
N PRO A 560 11.78 -4.84 58.00
CA PRO A 560 11.39 -5.38 56.71
C PRO A 560 9.97 -5.98 56.75
N GLU A 561 9.15 -5.63 55.77
CA GLU A 561 7.88 -6.28 55.54
C GLU A 561 7.85 -7.05 54.20
N THR A 562 7.41 -8.26 54.36
CA THR A 562 7.06 -9.32 53.42
C THR A 562 6.66 -8.83 52.03
N VAL A 563 7.40 -9.35 51.04
CA VAL A 563 7.15 -9.21 49.60
C VAL A 563 5.85 -9.93 49.23
N GLN A 564 4.80 -9.15 48.93
CA GLN A 564 3.69 -9.63 48.12
C GLN A 564 4.12 -9.69 46.65
N PRO A 565 3.77 -10.72 45.87
CA PRO A 565 4.17 -10.81 44.46
C PRO A 565 3.46 -9.74 43.65
N SER A 566 4.24 -8.98 42.88
CA SER A 566 3.77 -7.92 41.98
C SER A 566 2.82 -8.50 40.91
N GLU A 567 1.78 -7.75 40.55
CA GLU A 567 0.80 -8.08 39.49
C GLU A 567 1.45 -8.50 38.14
N ASN A 568 2.66 -8.06 37.87
CA ASN A 568 3.44 -8.46 36.68
C ASN A 568 3.91 -9.94 36.71
N LYS A 569 4.02 -10.56 37.88
CA LYS A 569 4.38 -12.00 37.96
C LYS A 569 3.15 -12.90 37.73
N LEU A 570 1.98 -12.46 38.21
CA LEU A 570 0.71 -13.16 37.97
C LEU A 570 0.30 -13.11 36.49
N SER A 571 0.53 -11.98 35.81
CA SER A 571 0.31 -11.83 34.37
C SER A 571 1.26 -12.73 33.55
N TYR A 572 2.52 -12.86 33.95
CA TYR A 572 3.50 -13.69 33.23
C TYR A 572 3.23 -15.20 33.39
N GLU A 573 2.82 -15.64 34.57
CA GLU A 573 2.45 -17.03 34.79
C GLU A 573 1.14 -17.41 34.09
N ALA A 574 0.14 -16.55 34.11
CA ALA A 574 -1.10 -16.72 33.35
C ALA A 574 -0.86 -16.78 31.85
N GLN A 575 0.01 -15.92 31.31
CA GLN A 575 0.39 -15.91 29.90
C GLN A 575 1.16 -17.18 29.50
N LYS A 576 1.99 -17.70 30.40
CA LYS A 576 2.74 -18.94 30.18
C LYS A 576 1.83 -20.18 30.21
N GLU A 577 0.81 -20.20 31.08
CA GLU A 577 -0.19 -21.26 31.09
C GLU A 577 -1.09 -21.21 29.84
N LEU A 578 -1.51 -20.02 29.40
CA LEU A 578 -2.27 -19.83 28.19
C LEU A 578 -1.50 -20.34 26.96
N ASN A 579 -0.25 -19.94 26.81
CA ASN A 579 0.62 -20.41 25.72
C ASN A 579 0.86 -21.94 25.75
N LYS A 580 0.88 -22.53 26.93
CA LYS A 580 1.00 -23.99 27.09
C LYS A 580 -0.29 -24.70 26.66
N LYS A 581 -1.45 -24.09 26.95
CA LYS A 581 -2.77 -24.60 26.55
C LYS A 581 -2.93 -24.50 25.01
N ILE A 582 -2.59 -23.36 24.43
CA ILE A 582 -2.61 -23.15 22.97
C ILE A 582 -1.73 -24.20 22.27
N LYS A 583 -0.49 -24.38 22.71
CA LYS A 583 0.45 -25.35 22.11
C LYS A 583 -0.02 -26.81 22.23
N LYS A 584 -0.78 -27.12 23.27
CA LYS A 584 -1.39 -28.45 23.45
C LYS A 584 -2.54 -28.66 22.47
N LEU A 585 -3.41 -27.65 22.29
CA LEU A 585 -4.53 -27.69 21.35
C LEU A 585 -4.03 -27.73 19.90
N GLU A 586 -3.02 -26.95 19.54
CA GLU A 586 -2.38 -27.00 18.22
C GLU A 586 -1.84 -28.39 17.89
N ARG A 587 -1.27 -29.08 18.87
CA ARG A 587 -0.81 -30.46 18.67
C ARG A 587 -1.97 -31.43 18.46
N GLN A 588 -3.07 -31.25 19.19
CA GLN A 588 -4.26 -32.08 19.02
C GLN A 588 -4.92 -31.89 17.66
N VAL A 589 -4.98 -30.64 17.15
CA VAL A 589 -5.46 -30.34 15.79
C VAL A 589 -4.59 -31.07 14.77
N ALA A 590 -3.27 -30.97 14.87
CA ALA A 590 -2.34 -31.63 13.95
C ALA A 590 -2.45 -33.17 14.00
N ASP A 591 -2.67 -33.75 15.19
CA ASP A 591 -2.87 -35.20 15.34
C ASP A 591 -4.20 -35.65 14.70
N CYS A 592 -5.27 -34.83 14.78
CA CYS A 592 -6.55 -35.10 14.11
C CYS A 592 -6.40 -34.98 12.58
N GLU A 593 -5.70 -33.98 12.07
CA GLU A 593 -5.44 -33.80 10.63
C GLU A 593 -4.67 -34.99 10.05
N ALA A 594 -3.64 -35.47 10.72
CA ALA A 594 -2.90 -36.66 10.31
C ALA A 594 -3.78 -37.91 10.27
N SER A 595 -4.71 -38.06 11.26
CA SER A 595 -5.65 -39.19 11.30
C SER A 595 -6.72 -39.10 10.21
N ILE A 596 -7.15 -37.91 9.82
CA ILE A 596 -8.04 -37.66 8.67
C ILE A 596 -7.36 -38.13 7.39
N GLU A 597 -6.12 -37.69 7.14
CA GLU A 597 -5.35 -38.04 5.94
C GLU A 597 -5.11 -39.55 5.82
N GLU A 598 -4.83 -40.24 6.95
CA GLU A 598 -4.65 -41.68 6.98
C GLU A 598 -5.97 -42.44 6.67
N THR A 599 -7.07 -41.99 7.26
CA THR A 599 -8.40 -42.60 7.01
C THR A 599 -8.91 -42.35 5.61
N GLU A 600 -8.72 -41.15 5.04
CA GLU A 600 -9.03 -40.83 3.65
C GLU A 600 -8.22 -41.70 2.67
N SER A 601 -6.92 -41.86 2.94
CA SER A 601 -6.05 -42.75 2.15
C SER A 601 -6.52 -44.21 2.21
N ALA A 602 -6.97 -44.67 3.38
CA ALA A 602 -7.53 -46.01 3.53
C ALA A 602 -8.87 -46.19 2.80
N ILE A 603 -9.73 -45.16 2.80
CA ILE A 603 -10.99 -45.13 2.04
C ILE A 603 -10.70 -45.23 0.55
N ALA A 604 -9.77 -44.41 0.03
CA ALA A 604 -9.38 -44.40 -1.39
C ALA A 604 -8.86 -45.79 -1.86
N ILE A 605 -8.11 -46.48 -1.02
CA ILE A 605 -7.63 -47.85 -1.31
C ILE A 605 -8.80 -48.85 -1.40
N VAL A 606 -9.77 -48.74 -0.49
CA VAL A 606 -10.96 -49.61 -0.50
C VAL A 606 -11.86 -49.30 -1.69
N GLU A 607 -12.07 -48.04 -2.03
CA GLU A 607 -12.83 -47.59 -3.21
C GLU A 607 -12.18 -48.06 -4.51
N ALA A 608 -10.87 -47.99 -4.63
CA ALA A 608 -10.14 -48.51 -5.79
C ALA A 608 -10.32 -50.04 -5.93
N LYS A 609 -10.40 -50.78 -4.83
CA LYS A 609 -10.68 -52.23 -4.87
C LYS A 609 -12.15 -52.52 -5.23
N MET A 610 -13.09 -51.72 -4.73
CA MET A 610 -14.51 -51.84 -5.06
C MET A 610 -14.81 -51.53 -6.54
N ALA A 611 -13.98 -50.73 -7.19
CA ALA A 611 -14.07 -50.39 -8.61
C ALA A 611 -13.68 -51.58 -9.54
N THR A 612 -13.06 -52.64 -9.03
CA THR A 612 -12.72 -53.82 -9.83
C THR A 612 -13.95 -54.77 -9.98
N PRO A 613 -14.07 -55.52 -11.09
CA PRO A 613 -15.19 -56.43 -11.33
C PRO A 613 -15.38 -57.50 -10.24
N GLU A 614 -14.29 -57.91 -9.59
CA GLU A 614 -14.30 -58.86 -8.46
C GLU A 614 -14.70 -58.22 -7.14
N GLY A 615 -14.27 -56.98 -6.92
CA GLY A 615 -14.57 -56.23 -5.69
C GLY A 615 -16.01 -55.66 -5.64
N ALA A 616 -16.66 -55.48 -6.79
CA ALA A 616 -18.03 -54.98 -6.85
C ALA A 616 -19.09 -55.93 -6.22
N SER A 617 -18.74 -57.20 -5.99
CA SER A 617 -19.63 -58.22 -5.39
C SER A 617 -19.20 -58.57 -3.94
N ASP A 618 -18.14 -58.00 -3.42
CA ASP A 618 -17.62 -58.33 -2.10
C ASP A 618 -18.27 -57.50 -0.99
N MET A 619 -19.16 -58.13 -0.24
CA MET A 619 -19.91 -57.52 0.87
C MET A 619 -19.01 -57.03 2.01
N GLN A 620 -17.84 -57.65 2.20
CA GLN A 620 -16.88 -57.29 3.25
C GLN A 620 -16.17 -55.97 2.95
N LEU A 621 -15.96 -55.63 1.65
CA LEU A 621 -15.41 -54.35 1.23
C LEU A 621 -16.38 -53.20 1.51
N TYR A 622 -17.68 -53.44 1.30
CA TYR A 622 -18.73 -52.45 1.61
C TYR A 622 -18.84 -52.18 3.13
N GLU A 623 -18.79 -53.24 3.95
CA GLU A 623 -18.83 -53.08 5.41
C GLU A 623 -17.57 -52.33 5.91
N ARG A 624 -16.42 -52.60 5.31
CA ARG A 624 -15.16 -51.94 5.64
C ARG A 624 -15.17 -50.48 5.24
N HIS A 625 -15.67 -50.16 4.06
CA HIS A 625 -15.85 -48.78 3.59
C HIS A 625 -16.79 -48.00 4.49
N GLN A 626 -17.92 -48.59 4.89
CA GLN A 626 -18.87 -47.93 5.80
C GLN A 626 -18.28 -47.68 7.19
N LYS A 627 -17.48 -48.58 7.72
CA LYS A 627 -16.76 -48.39 8.99
C LYS A 627 -15.73 -47.30 8.92
N LEU A 628 -14.95 -47.22 7.82
CA LEU A 628 -13.96 -46.16 7.64
C LEU A 628 -14.62 -44.80 7.49
N LYS A 629 -15.76 -44.70 6.81
CA LYS A 629 -16.53 -43.43 6.75
C LYS A 629 -17.04 -42.99 8.11
N GLN A 630 -17.59 -43.90 8.92
CA GLN A 630 -18.01 -43.59 10.28
C GLN A 630 -16.84 -43.15 11.17
N GLN A 631 -15.65 -43.73 10.96
CA GLN A 631 -14.44 -43.32 11.69
C GLN A 631 -14.00 -41.92 11.25
N LEU A 632 -14.04 -41.63 9.94
CA LEU A 632 -13.72 -40.32 9.41
C LEU A 632 -14.65 -39.24 9.97
N ASP A 633 -15.96 -39.48 9.95
CA ASP A 633 -16.96 -38.55 10.49
C ASP A 633 -16.68 -38.23 11.97
N GLY A 634 -16.36 -39.26 12.79
CA GLY A 634 -16.02 -39.07 14.20
C GLY A 634 -14.73 -38.26 14.42
N ILE A 635 -13.71 -38.45 13.57
CA ILE A 635 -12.44 -37.69 13.66
C ILE A 635 -12.66 -36.24 13.23
N VAL A 636 -13.49 -35.98 12.21
CA VAL A 636 -13.84 -34.65 11.74
C VAL A 636 -14.62 -33.88 12.82
N GLU A 637 -15.59 -34.50 13.50
CA GLU A 637 -16.31 -33.88 14.62
C GLU A 637 -15.36 -33.52 15.79
N GLU A 638 -14.37 -34.39 16.07
CA GLU A 638 -13.36 -34.12 17.10
C GLU A 638 -12.42 -32.98 16.69
N TRP A 639 -12.01 -32.93 15.43
CA TRP A 639 -11.20 -31.86 14.86
C TRP A 639 -11.93 -30.51 14.92
N GLU A 640 -13.21 -30.45 14.54
CA GLU A 640 -14.02 -29.22 14.64
C GLU A 640 -14.13 -28.73 16.08
N ARG A 641 -14.35 -29.61 17.04
CA ARG A 641 -14.45 -29.25 18.45
C ARG A 641 -13.14 -28.67 18.99
N VAL A 642 -12.00 -29.31 18.68
CA VAL A 642 -10.68 -28.89 19.15
C VAL A 642 -10.25 -27.59 18.46
N SER A 643 -10.61 -27.42 17.17
CA SER A 643 -10.34 -26.18 16.42
C SER A 643 -11.13 -25.00 16.98
N MET A 644 -12.41 -25.17 17.32
CA MET A 644 -13.19 -24.12 17.99
C MET A 644 -12.61 -23.75 19.36
N GLU A 645 -12.20 -24.76 20.17
CA GLU A 645 -11.57 -24.50 21.48
C GLU A 645 -10.24 -23.76 21.34
N LEU A 646 -9.49 -24.02 20.25
CA LEU A 646 -8.24 -23.33 19.94
C LEU A 646 -8.52 -21.86 19.55
N GLU A 647 -9.53 -21.59 18.75
CA GLU A 647 -9.94 -20.22 18.37
C GLU A 647 -10.44 -19.41 19.57
N GLU A 648 -11.29 -20.01 20.40
CA GLU A 648 -11.77 -19.37 21.65
C GLU A 648 -10.62 -19.08 22.64
N THR A 649 -9.57 -19.90 22.63
CA THR A 649 -8.42 -19.73 23.52
C THR A 649 -7.43 -18.67 22.97
N LYS A 650 -7.43 -18.43 21.65
CA LYS A 650 -6.59 -17.40 20.99
C LYS A 650 -7.22 -16.00 20.97
N ASN A 651 -8.54 -15.89 21.05
CA ASN A 651 -9.29 -14.64 21.21
C ASN A 651 -9.40 -14.24 22.68
#